data_403e18aa2538e6c3f496a19c571f0cde
#
_entry.id   403e18aa2538e6c3f496a19c571f0cde
#
_cell.length_a   1.000
_cell.length_b   1.000
_cell.length_c   1.000
_cell.angle_alpha   90.00
_cell.angle_beta   90.00
_cell.angle_gamma   90.00
#
_symmetry.space_group_name_H-M   'P 1'
#
loop_
_entity.id
_entity.type
_entity.pdbx_description
1 polymer ?
#
loop_
_entity_poly.entity_id
_entity_poly.type
_entity_poly.pdbx_seq_one_letter_code
_entity_poly.pdbx_strand_id
1 'polypeptide(L)'
;MEIYLDANATTPVLPQARDAALAAMADDYGNPSSVHSTGLKARALMDGVRARARQVLGAPDGRLLFVSGATEGIQTAVLSALDALRQRRAEGRAMPPLLLSGATEHKAVPEALRHWNALLGLDLQIEAIPVGRDGRHDLDWLRRHAPQAGLVCTMAANNETGVISDLDGIAAALQGSPALWLVDGVQALGKLPLRLQERRIDYAPFSGHKLYAPKGIGLLYVRDGAPFTPLLAGGGQEGALRAGTENMSGIAALGAVLAALDDGGATFRDAATLAAYRDRLAAALQAAFPGLVFNAPLEHSLPTTLNFAVPGIASKLLLDLFDAAELRLSGGSACQAAKAAPSHVLEAMGLPEWQSAGALRLSFGPAADDAFIAEACARIQACGDSLRDSCLNPNEPAIGQRSDGLIRYVVDGACCYVLADAASRRCVIVDPLPELGDRLLQWLACQRYTVAAILDTHSHGDHESSVAALRAALPPSARPVQAETLDPLGWPLGREHIALGTQWLTRLPIPGHTEDSVAYLLHGPAGLRLAFVGDTVMPGALGRSDFAQSAPLQFAPSLRRLAKAVGATTLLLPGHDYDNRLASTLETECTLQPLLAGVLAGRLDAEQFAAAKAGLEKHLGLTAYQTLACGARADVCSADKPRVELTPAELPALLAAHPDMRLVDVREPYEQRLGAAPDFGLAPQRVPLSGLIDALPDWLALPSNTPLLFYCRSGNRSSQAAEALRRLGRSQSWSLAGGLALWPGARQ
;
A
#
# COMPACT_ATOMS: atom_id res chain seq x y z
N MET A 1 12.14 0.12 -19.87
CA MET A 1 11.63 -1.28 -19.66
C MET A 1 11.40 -1.46 -18.17
N GLU A 2 10.25 -2.01 -17.77
CA GLU A 2 9.88 -2.30 -16.40
C GLU A 2 10.63 -3.53 -15.87
N ILE A 3 11.11 -3.47 -14.65
CA ILE A 3 11.74 -4.59 -13.93
C ILE A 3 10.75 -5.15 -12.91
N TYR A 4 10.22 -6.34 -13.22
CA TYR A 4 9.17 -6.95 -12.42
C TYR A 4 9.75 -7.84 -11.32
N LEU A 5 9.74 -7.34 -10.08
CA LEU A 5 10.28 -7.98 -8.88
C LEU A 5 9.17 -8.39 -7.90
N ASP A 6 8.02 -8.83 -8.42
CA ASP A 6 6.87 -9.31 -7.64
C ASP A 6 6.38 -10.70 -8.10
N ALA A 7 7.31 -11.59 -8.46
CA ALA A 7 7.02 -12.91 -8.98
C ALA A 7 6.22 -13.81 -8.00
N ASN A 8 6.32 -13.57 -6.69
CA ASN A 8 5.50 -14.30 -5.70
C ASN A 8 4.02 -13.90 -5.75
N ALA A 9 3.67 -12.73 -6.31
CA ALA A 9 2.27 -12.35 -6.54
C ALA A 9 1.71 -13.02 -7.80
N THR A 10 2.45 -12.99 -8.90
CA THR A 10 2.17 -13.66 -10.19
C THR A 10 3.40 -13.57 -11.07
N THR A 11 3.48 -14.39 -12.10
CA THR A 11 4.54 -14.28 -13.11
C THR A 11 3.96 -13.99 -14.50
N PRO A 12 4.72 -13.38 -15.43
CA PRO A 12 4.34 -13.33 -16.84
C PRO A 12 4.27 -14.76 -17.39
N VAL A 13 3.50 -14.96 -18.45
CA VAL A 13 3.41 -16.28 -19.11
C VAL A 13 4.64 -16.48 -20.00
N LEU A 14 5.30 -17.65 -19.90
CA LEU A 14 6.40 -18.00 -20.81
C LEU A 14 5.93 -17.98 -22.26
N PRO A 15 6.77 -17.56 -23.22
CA PRO A 15 6.43 -17.61 -24.65
C PRO A 15 5.98 -19.02 -25.11
N GLN A 16 6.70 -20.07 -24.70
CA GLN A 16 6.36 -21.44 -25.00
C GLN A 16 5.02 -21.87 -24.42
N ALA A 17 4.69 -21.41 -23.20
CA ALA A 17 3.41 -21.67 -22.56
C ALA A 17 2.25 -20.96 -23.27
N ARG A 18 2.47 -19.70 -23.69
CA ARG A 18 1.51 -18.96 -24.51
C ARG A 18 1.22 -19.67 -25.83
N ASP A 19 2.29 -20.11 -26.53
CA ASP A 19 2.16 -20.71 -27.83
C ASP A 19 1.47 -22.08 -27.72
N ALA A 20 1.76 -22.89 -26.69
CA ALA A 20 1.05 -24.11 -26.37
C ALA A 20 -0.44 -23.88 -26.05
N ALA A 21 -0.76 -22.82 -25.33
CA ALA A 21 -2.16 -22.45 -25.05
C ALA A 21 -2.92 -22.12 -26.36
N LEU A 22 -2.30 -21.30 -27.24
CA LEU A 22 -2.90 -20.94 -28.52
C LEU A 22 -3.13 -22.14 -29.41
N ALA A 23 -2.15 -23.07 -29.52
CA ALA A 23 -2.31 -24.31 -30.27
C ALA A 23 -3.47 -25.17 -29.73
N ALA A 24 -3.60 -25.27 -28.40
CA ALA A 24 -4.71 -26.02 -27.79
C ALA A 24 -6.08 -25.31 -27.94
N MET A 25 -6.13 -24.02 -28.22
CA MET A 25 -7.37 -23.29 -28.53
C MET A 25 -7.78 -23.43 -30.00
N ALA A 26 -6.82 -23.40 -30.92
CA ALA A 26 -7.08 -23.30 -32.36
C ALA A 26 -6.97 -24.63 -33.10
N ASP A 27 -5.91 -25.39 -32.81
CA ASP A 27 -5.56 -26.60 -33.58
C ASP A 27 -5.95 -27.89 -32.87
N ASP A 28 -5.70 -27.97 -31.54
CA ASP A 28 -5.95 -29.17 -30.72
C ASP A 28 -7.14 -28.96 -29.74
N TYR A 29 -8.20 -28.30 -30.22
CA TYR A 29 -9.38 -27.90 -29.46
C TYR A 29 -10.30 -29.01 -28.99
N GLY A 30 -9.90 -30.28 -29.17
CA GLY A 30 -10.74 -31.47 -28.89
C GLY A 30 -11.20 -31.55 -27.44
N ASN A 31 -12.43 -32.09 -27.24
CA ASN A 31 -12.89 -32.47 -25.92
C ASN A 31 -12.28 -33.81 -25.51
N PRO A 32 -11.51 -33.93 -24.41
CA PRO A 32 -10.86 -35.17 -23.98
C PRO A 32 -11.82 -36.34 -23.72
N SER A 33 -13.12 -36.04 -23.49
CA SER A 33 -14.16 -37.04 -23.28
C SER A 33 -14.65 -37.70 -24.59
N SER A 34 -14.31 -37.13 -25.75
CA SER A 34 -14.74 -37.64 -27.06
C SER A 34 -13.84 -38.78 -27.53
N VAL A 35 -14.47 -39.79 -28.20
CA VAL A 35 -13.78 -41.00 -28.68
C VAL A 35 -13.21 -40.89 -30.10
N HIS A 36 -13.50 -39.79 -30.82
CA HIS A 36 -12.92 -39.55 -32.15
C HIS A 36 -11.49 -38.96 -32.03
N SER A 37 -10.77 -38.94 -33.13
CA SER A 37 -9.34 -38.61 -33.20
C SER A 37 -9.00 -37.26 -32.52
N THR A 38 -9.82 -36.23 -32.70
CA THR A 38 -9.61 -34.91 -32.11
C THR A 38 -9.70 -34.97 -30.56
N GLY A 39 -10.67 -35.70 -30.01
CA GLY A 39 -10.78 -35.92 -28.57
C GLY A 39 -9.65 -36.76 -28.00
N LEU A 40 -9.23 -37.81 -28.71
CA LEU A 40 -8.10 -38.64 -28.29
C LEU A 40 -6.78 -37.87 -28.24
N LYS A 41 -6.54 -36.96 -29.20
CA LYS A 41 -5.38 -36.03 -29.14
C LYS A 41 -5.39 -35.17 -27.88
N ALA A 42 -6.53 -34.56 -27.58
CA ALA A 42 -6.67 -33.72 -26.38
C ALA A 42 -6.45 -34.56 -25.10
N ARG A 43 -6.96 -35.79 -25.03
CA ARG A 43 -6.71 -36.71 -23.91
C ARG A 43 -5.23 -37.05 -23.78
N ALA A 44 -4.55 -37.39 -24.88
CA ALA A 44 -3.13 -37.73 -24.89
C ALA A 44 -2.27 -36.54 -24.40
N LEU A 45 -2.61 -35.30 -24.81
CA LEU A 45 -1.97 -34.09 -24.30
C LEU A 45 -2.15 -33.97 -22.79
N MET A 46 -3.38 -34.07 -22.28
CA MET A 46 -3.69 -33.99 -20.87
C MET A 46 -2.96 -35.05 -20.05
N ASP A 47 -2.96 -36.30 -20.51
CA ASP A 47 -2.28 -37.40 -19.82
C ASP A 47 -0.75 -37.24 -19.83
N GLY A 48 -0.17 -36.72 -20.94
CA GLY A 48 1.24 -36.37 -21.03
C GLY A 48 1.65 -35.27 -20.03
N VAL A 49 0.83 -34.24 -19.89
CA VAL A 49 1.07 -33.16 -18.90
C VAL A 49 0.98 -33.70 -17.46
N ARG A 50 -0.01 -34.59 -17.20
CA ARG A 50 -0.16 -35.23 -15.88
C ARG A 50 1.05 -36.12 -15.56
N ALA A 51 1.54 -36.90 -16.50
CA ALA A 51 2.73 -37.73 -16.29
C ALA A 51 3.97 -36.91 -15.96
N ARG A 52 4.18 -35.79 -16.68
CA ARG A 52 5.30 -34.88 -16.41
C ARG A 52 5.14 -34.20 -15.05
N ALA A 53 3.93 -33.76 -14.67
CA ALA A 53 3.67 -33.17 -13.37
C ALA A 53 3.99 -34.16 -12.24
N ARG A 54 3.66 -35.45 -12.37
CA ARG A 54 4.05 -36.50 -11.42
C ARG A 54 5.56 -36.61 -11.24
N GLN A 55 6.30 -36.54 -12.32
CA GLN A 55 7.77 -36.59 -12.31
C GLN A 55 8.34 -35.35 -11.54
N VAL A 56 7.90 -34.14 -11.91
CA VAL A 56 8.36 -32.87 -11.27
C VAL A 56 8.05 -32.87 -9.78
N LEU A 57 6.91 -33.39 -9.36
CA LEU A 57 6.46 -33.38 -7.96
C LEU A 57 7.04 -34.55 -7.15
N GLY A 58 7.72 -35.51 -7.77
CA GLY A 58 8.14 -36.75 -7.11
C GLY A 58 6.96 -37.54 -6.56
N ALA A 59 5.90 -37.68 -7.36
CA ALA A 59 4.64 -38.31 -7.01
C ALA A 59 4.25 -39.35 -8.05
N PRO A 60 4.97 -40.51 -8.17
CA PRO A 60 4.66 -41.57 -9.12
C PRO A 60 3.27 -42.18 -8.87
N ASP A 61 2.85 -42.24 -7.60
CA ASP A 61 1.55 -42.76 -7.17
C ASP A 61 0.62 -41.61 -6.73
N GLY A 62 -0.63 -41.95 -6.39
CA GLY A 62 -1.65 -40.95 -6.00
C GLY A 62 -2.41 -40.39 -7.19
N ARG A 63 -3.33 -39.50 -6.93
CA ARG A 63 -4.16 -38.83 -7.94
C ARG A 63 -3.63 -37.42 -8.15
N LEU A 64 -3.56 -37.02 -9.41
CA LEU A 64 -3.19 -35.64 -9.78
C LEU A 64 -4.31 -35.06 -10.64
N LEU A 65 -4.97 -34.00 -10.12
CA LEU A 65 -6.13 -33.39 -10.74
C LEU A 65 -5.75 -31.99 -11.26
N PHE A 66 -6.30 -31.60 -12.40
CA PHE A 66 -6.25 -30.23 -12.88
C PHE A 66 -7.36 -29.42 -12.22
N VAL A 67 -6.99 -28.32 -11.61
CA VAL A 67 -7.88 -27.38 -10.90
C VAL A 67 -7.67 -25.97 -11.45
N SER A 68 -8.57 -25.03 -11.14
CA SER A 68 -8.42 -23.63 -11.58
C SER A 68 -7.29 -22.87 -10.89
N GLY A 69 -6.77 -23.39 -9.78
CA GLY A 69 -5.67 -22.83 -9.00
C GLY A 69 -5.63 -23.43 -7.62
N ALA A 70 -4.65 -23.01 -6.82
CA ALA A 70 -4.43 -23.59 -5.49
C ALA A 70 -5.63 -23.38 -4.55
N THR A 71 -6.36 -22.27 -4.67
CA THR A 71 -7.55 -22.04 -3.83
C THR A 71 -8.60 -23.13 -4.03
N GLU A 72 -8.91 -23.53 -5.28
CA GLU A 72 -9.78 -24.69 -5.54
C GLU A 72 -9.20 -25.98 -4.96
N GLY A 73 -7.89 -26.19 -5.12
CA GLY A 73 -7.19 -27.35 -4.55
C GLY A 73 -7.26 -27.40 -3.02
N ILE A 74 -7.04 -26.27 -2.34
CA ILE A 74 -7.15 -26.12 -0.88
C ILE A 74 -8.58 -26.42 -0.42
N GLN A 75 -9.58 -25.78 -1.06
CA GLN A 75 -10.99 -26.00 -0.75
C GLN A 75 -11.38 -27.48 -0.90
N THR A 76 -10.96 -28.13 -1.99
CA THR A 76 -11.22 -29.55 -2.24
C THR A 76 -10.55 -30.46 -1.20
N ALA A 77 -9.31 -30.19 -0.86
CA ALA A 77 -8.55 -30.96 0.13
C ALA A 77 -9.13 -30.85 1.53
N VAL A 78 -9.44 -29.61 1.97
CA VAL A 78 -10.05 -29.35 3.28
C VAL A 78 -11.45 -29.96 3.36
N LEU A 79 -12.30 -29.76 2.34
CA LEU A 79 -13.62 -30.43 2.26
C LEU A 79 -13.46 -31.94 2.39
N SER A 80 -12.54 -32.55 1.64
CA SER A 80 -12.32 -34.00 1.64
C SER A 80 -11.92 -34.52 3.03
N ALA A 81 -10.99 -33.84 3.69
CA ALA A 81 -10.54 -34.19 5.01
C ALA A 81 -11.67 -34.05 6.07
N LEU A 82 -12.40 -32.93 6.02
CA LEU A 82 -13.44 -32.66 7.00
C LEU A 82 -14.70 -33.51 6.77
N ASP A 83 -15.04 -33.82 5.52
CA ASP A 83 -16.14 -34.74 5.23
C ASP A 83 -15.83 -36.17 5.72
N ALA A 84 -14.60 -36.62 5.61
CA ALA A 84 -14.17 -37.88 6.21
C ALA A 84 -14.30 -37.88 7.73
N LEU A 85 -14.01 -36.75 8.40
CA LEU A 85 -14.25 -36.58 9.83
C LEU A 85 -15.76 -36.59 10.15
N ARG A 86 -16.59 -35.93 9.34
CA ARG A 86 -18.05 -35.95 9.47
C ARG A 86 -18.59 -37.37 9.37
N GLN A 87 -18.11 -38.16 8.41
CA GLN A 87 -18.50 -39.57 8.23
C GLN A 87 -18.06 -40.39 9.44
N ARG A 88 -16.83 -40.22 9.92
CA ARG A 88 -16.31 -40.87 11.14
C ARG A 88 -17.19 -40.59 12.35
N ARG A 89 -17.68 -39.35 12.53
CA ARG A 89 -18.60 -38.98 13.61
C ARG A 89 -19.96 -39.65 13.43
N ALA A 90 -20.49 -39.73 12.20
CA ALA A 90 -21.75 -40.41 11.92
C ALA A 90 -21.69 -41.91 12.22
N GLU A 91 -20.52 -42.52 12.09
CA GLU A 91 -20.22 -43.93 12.48
C GLU A 91 -20.02 -44.14 13.99
N GLY A 92 -20.14 -43.09 14.79
CA GLY A 92 -19.91 -43.19 16.26
C GLY A 92 -18.45 -43.35 16.66
N ARG A 93 -17.49 -43.10 15.77
CA ARG A 93 -16.06 -43.26 16.04
C ARG A 93 -15.51 -41.99 16.71
N ALA A 94 -14.47 -42.18 17.55
CA ALA A 94 -13.83 -41.07 18.27
C ALA A 94 -13.34 -39.96 17.29
N MET A 95 -13.66 -38.72 17.60
CA MET A 95 -13.31 -37.54 16.80
C MET A 95 -12.04 -36.89 17.33
N PRO A 96 -11.09 -36.52 16.46
CA PRO A 96 -10.02 -35.62 16.86
C PRO A 96 -10.61 -34.23 17.12
N PRO A 97 -10.23 -33.55 18.21
CA PRO A 97 -10.81 -32.25 18.58
C PRO A 97 -10.21 -31.08 17.79
N LEU A 98 -9.05 -31.26 17.15
CA LEU A 98 -8.25 -30.17 16.58
C LEU A 98 -8.14 -30.21 15.06
N LEU A 99 -8.09 -29.01 14.49
CA LEU A 99 -7.57 -28.72 13.16
C LEU A 99 -6.37 -27.77 13.33
N LEU A 100 -5.22 -28.11 12.74
CA LEU A 100 -3.99 -27.34 12.90
C LEU A 100 -3.62 -26.63 11.59
N SER A 101 -3.25 -25.37 11.69
CA SER A 101 -2.79 -24.55 10.55
C SER A 101 -1.53 -23.79 10.93
N GLY A 102 -0.51 -23.76 10.07
CA GLY A 102 0.65 -22.93 10.30
C GLY A 102 0.26 -21.46 10.55
N ALA A 103 0.88 -20.80 11.53
CA ALA A 103 0.58 -19.40 11.86
C ALA A 103 0.88 -18.43 10.72
N THR A 104 1.72 -18.86 9.77
CA THR A 104 2.16 -18.07 8.60
C THR A 104 1.51 -18.50 7.29
N GLU A 105 0.45 -19.33 7.34
CA GLU A 105 -0.25 -19.81 6.13
C GLU A 105 -0.87 -18.68 5.33
N HIS A 106 -0.94 -18.90 4.01
CA HIS A 106 -1.76 -18.04 3.15
C HIS A 106 -3.23 -18.09 3.59
N LYS A 107 -3.92 -16.94 3.58
CA LYS A 107 -5.32 -16.80 4.05
C LYS A 107 -6.29 -17.84 3.50
N ALA A 108 -6.03 -18.39 2.31
CA ALA A 108 -6.89 -19.43 1.71
C ALA A 108 -7.00 -20.69 2.59
N VAL A 109 -5.96 -21.03 3.37
CA VAL A 109 -5.96 -22.22 4.23
C VAL A 109 -6.82 -22.01 5.49
N PRO A 110 -6.56 -21.04 6.38
CA PRO A 110 -7.38 -20.87 7.57
C PRO A 110 -8.84 -20.49 7.22
N GLU A 111 -9.09 -19.76 6.15
CA GLU A 111 -10.46 -19.47 5.71
C GLU A 111 -11.19 -20.73 5.22
N ALA A 112 -10.52 -21.63 4.48
CA ALA A 112 -11.12 -22.90 4.09
C ALA A 112 -11.45 -23.77 5.30
N LEU A 113 -10.55 -23.84 6.30
CA LEU A 113 -10.79 -24.57 7.53
C LEU A 113 -12.02 -24.04 8.29
N ARG A 114 -12.12 -22.72 8.48
CA ARG A 114 -13.28 -22.09 9.12
C ARG A 114 -14.58 -22.36 8.37
N HIS A 115 -14.54 -22.13 7.03
CA HIS A 115 -15.71 -22.28 6.17
C HIS A 115 -16.28 -23.70 6.25
N TRP A 116 -15.48 -24.71 5.96
CA TRP A 116 -15.95 -26.10 5.93
C TRP A 116 -16.25 -26.66 7.32
N ASN A 117 -15.51 -26.27 8.34
CA ASN A 117 -15.80 -26.66 9.73
C ASN A 117 -17.20 -26.19 10.15
N ALA A 118 -17.54 -24.95 9.87
CA ALA A 118 -18.86 -24.37 10.14
C ALA A 118 -19.94 -25.02 9.27
N LEU A 119 -19.73 -25.11 7.94
CA LEU A 119 -20.73 -25.62 6.99
C LEU A 119 -21.09 -27.08 7.27
N LEU A 120 -20.10 -27.91 7.65
CA LEU A 120 -20.32 -29.32 7.97
C LEU A 120 -20.76 -29.54 9.45
N GLY A 121 -20.88 -28.48 10.23
CA GLY A 121 -21.31 -28.51 11.64
C GLY A 121 -20.38 -29.36 12.51
N LEU A 122 -19.06 -29.32 12.29
CA LEU A 122 -18.10 -30.15 13.01
C LEU A 122 -17.71 -29.55 14.36
N ASP A 123 -17.68 -28.21 14.46
CA ASP A 123 -17.32 -27.42 15.64
C ASP A 123 -15.96 -27.80 16.26
N LEU A 124 -15.00 -28.16 15.39
CA LEU A 124 -13.64 -28.49 15.80
C LEU A 124 -12.85 -27.21 16.12
N GLN A 125 -11.96 -27.28 17.09
CA GLN A 125 -11.07 -26.19 17.43
C GLN A 125 -9.99 -26.03 16.34
N ILE A 126 -9.79 -24.81 15.86
CA ILE A 126 -8.72 -24.47 14.89
C ILE A 126 -7.61 -23.77 15.65
N GLU A 127 -6.42 -24.37 15.66
CA GLU A 127 -5.25 -23.80 16.32
C GLU A 127 -4.12 -23.50 15.33
N ALA A 128 -3.39 -22.42 15.63
CA ALA A 128 -2.21 -22.05 14.85
C ALA A 128 -0.98 -22.80 15.35
N ILE A 129 -0.24 -23.45 14.45
CA ILE A 129 1.09 -24.00 14.75
C ILE A 129 2.05 -22.82 14.88
N PRO A 130 2.66 -22.59 16.06
CA PRO A 130 3.57 -21.46 16.25
C PRO A 130 4.79 -21.56 15.33
N VAL A 131 5.38 -20.39 15.05
CA VAL A 131 6.65 -20.27 14.31
C VAL A 131 7.68 -19.52 15.15
N GLY A 132 8.96 -19.84 14.92
CA GLY A 132 10.05 -19.05 15.48
C GLY A 132 10.27 -17.71 14.76
N ARG A 133 11.19 -16.89 15.27
CA ARG A 133 11.61 -15.65 14.60
C ARG A 133 12.22 -15.87 13.21
N ASP A 134 12.69 -17.08 12.95
CA ASP A 134 13.17 -17.52 11.64
C ASP A 134 12.05 -17.93 10.69
N GLY A 135 10.78 -17.89 11.13
CA GLY A 135 9.59 -18.24 10.36
C GLY A 135 9.34 -19.76 10.23
N ARG A 136 10.14 -20.62 10.85
CA ARG A 136 9.98 -22.08 10.82
C ARG A 136 9.03 -22.55 11.91
N HIS A 137 8.26 -23.59 11.60
CA HIS A 137 7.29 -24.16 12.53
C HIS A 137 7.95 -24.75 13.78
N ASP A 138 7.30 -24.59 14.95
CA ASP A 138 7.68 -25.25 16.20
C ASP A 138 7.31 -26.75 16.10
N LEU A 139 8.31 -27.57 15.79
CA LEU A 139 8.14 -29.01 15.59
C LEU A 139 7.84 -29.74 16.92
N ASP A 140 8.31 -29.24 18.05
CA ASP A 140 8.01 -29.84 19.36
C ASP A 140 6.57 -29.57 19.76
N TRP A 141 6.07 -28.37 19.52
CA TRP A 141 4.66 -28.06 19.68
C TRP A 141 3.80 -28.94 18.78
N LEU A 142 4.15 -29.05 17.49
CA LEU A 142 3.42 -29.87 16.53
C LEU A 142 3.38 -31.34 16.97
N ARG A 143 4.50 -31.91 17.42
CA ARG A 143 4.57 -33.30 17.88
C ARG A 143 3.63 -33.59 19.06
N ARG A 144 3.45 -32.63 19.97
CA ARG A 144 2.54 -32.75 21.13
C ARG A 144 1.05 -32.69 20.73
N HIS A 145 0.70 -31.91 19.69
CA HIS A 145 -0.70 -31.65 19.33
C HIS A 145 -1.20 -32.50 18.15
N ALA A 146 -0.32 -32.95 17.25
CA ALA A 146 -0.67 -33.77 16.10
C ALA A 146 -1.49 -35.04 16.41
N PRO A 147 -1.27 -35.76 17.53
CA PRO A 147 -2.10 -36.92 17.87
C PRO A 147 -3.59 -36.59 18.05
N GLN A 148 -3.92 -35.35 18.36
CA GLN A 148 -5.29 -34.87 18.57
C GLN A 148 -5.87 -34.16 17.34
N ALA A 149 -5.09 -34.05 16.26
CA ALA A 149 -5.50 -33.35 15.06
C ALA A 149 -6.16 -34.28 14.04
N GLY A 150 -7.20 -33.78 13.36
CA GLY A 150 -7.82 -34.46 12.22
C GLY A 150 -7.17 -34.06 10.90
N LEU A 151 -6.70 -32.81 10.83
CA LEU A 151 -6.00 -32.25 9.67
C LEU A 151 -4.92 -31.30 10.16
N VAL A 152 -3.74 -31.40 9.55
CA VAL A 152 -2.62 -30.45 9.71
C VAL A 152 -2.37 -29.78 8.36
N CYS A 153 -2.33 -28.46 8.33
CA CYS A 153 -2.04 -27.66 7.14
C CYS A 153 -0.75 -26.88 7.35
N THR A 154 0.21 -27.03 6.45
CA THR A 154 1.47 -26.28 6.44
C THR A 154 1.83 -25.89 5.03
N MET A 155 2.53 -24.76 4.83
CA MET A 155 3.07 -24.42 3.52
C MET A 155 4.48 -24.99 3.33
N ALA A 156 4.85 -25.24 2.09
CA ALA A 156 6.22 -25.67 1.78
C ALA A 156 7.21 -24.49 1.77
N ALA A 157 6.75 -23.31 1.35
CA ALA A 157 7.52 -22.07 1.40
C ALA A 157 6.60 -20.87 1.52
N ASN A 158 6.99 -19.87 2.33
CA ASN A 158 6.17 -18.72 2.62
C ASN A 158 6.18 -17.71 1.45
N ASN A 159 5.03 -17.19 1.11
CA ASN A 159 4.85 -16.25 0.00
C ASN A 159 5.34 -14.82 0.29
N GLU A 160 5.50 -14.44 1.57
CA GLU A 160 5.98 -13.11 1.97
C GLU A 160 7.47 -13.13 2.27
N THR A 161 7.90 -14.01 3.16
CA THR A 161 9.30 -14.09 3.63
C THR A 161 10.19 -14.98 2.78
N GLY A 162 9.60 -15.91 2.02
CA GLY A 162 10.33 -16.94 1.31
C GLY A 162 10.79 -18.10 2.19
N VAL A 163 10.54 -18.08 3.50
CA VAL A 163 11.00 -19.12 4.43
C VAL A 163 10.53 -20.50 3.99
N ILE A 164 11.46 -21.44 3.91
CA ILE A 164 11.24 -22.83 3.52
C ILE A 164 10.94 -23.64 4.78
N SER A 165 9.79 -24.29 4.81
CA SER A 165 9.41 -25.18 5.90
C SER A 165 10.26 -26.45 5.90
N ASP A 166 10.61 -26.92 7.11
CA ASP A 166 11.26 -28.22 7.29
C ASP A 166 10.25 -29.34 7.11
N LEU A 167 9.95 -29.69 5.84
CA LEU A 167 8.96 -30.73 5.54
C LEU A 167 9.36 -32.11 6.10
N ASP A 168 10.65 -32.40 6.20
CA ASP A 168 11.13 -33.67 6.76
C ASP A 168 10.94 -33.69 8.29
N GLY A 169 11.23 -32.59 8.98
CA GLY A 169 10.94 -32.40 10.40
C GLY A 169 9.45 -32.45 10.71
N ILE A 170 8.60 -31.84 9.87
CA ILE A 170 7.14 -31.90 10.00
C ILE A 170 6.65 -33.34 9.79
N ALA A 171 7.13 -34.03 8.75
CA ALA A 171 6.80 -35.46 8.52
C ALA A 171 7.15 -36.33 9.73
N ALA A 172 8.34 -36.14 10.32
CA ALA A 172 8.77 -36.81 11.53
C ALA A 172 7.89 -36.46 12.76
N ALA A 173 7.46 -35.19 12.89
CA ALA A 173 6.56 -34.78 13.98
C ALA A 173 5.15 -35.40 13.84
N LEU A 174 4.71 -35.68 12.62
CA LEU A 174 3.42 -36.33 12.30
C LEU A 174 3.49 -37.84 12.32
N GLN A 175 4.65 -38.45 12.49
CA GLN A 175 4.80 -39.91 12.50
C GLN A 175 3.96 -40.54 13.60
N GLY A 176 3.12 -41.51 13.25
CA GLY A 176 2.20 -42.18 14.17
C GLY A 176 0.92 -41.40 14.48
N SER A 177 0.81 -40.14 14.06
CA SER A 177 -0.43 -39.37 14.15
C SER A 177 -1.47 -39.83 13.13
N PRO A 178 -2.77 -39.86 13.48
CA PRO A 178 -3.86 -40.13 12.55
C PRO A 178 -4.20 -38.92 11.64
N ALA A 179 -3.61 -37.77 11.89
CA ALA A 179 -3.90 -36.55 11.15
C ALA A 179 -3.57 -36.68 9.66
N LEU A 180 -4.45 -36.16 8.82
CA LEU A 180 -4.16 -35.91 7.41
C LEU A 180 -3.25 -34.68 7.30
N TRP A 181 -2.42 -34.64 6.27
CA TRP A 181 -1.48 -33.54 6.06
C TRP A 181 -1.66 -32.87 4.70
N LEU A 182 -2.04 -31.60 4.72
CA LEU A 182 -2.07 -30.71 3.55
C LEU A 182 -0.82 -29.84 3.53
N VAL A 183 -0.12 -29.83 2.40
CA VAL A 183 1.04 -28.95 2.18
C VAL A 183 0.75 -27.98 1.04
N ASP A 184 0.60 -26.69 1.33
CA ASP A 184 0.52 -25.66 0.29
C ASP A 184 1.87 -25.58 -0.45
N GLY A 185 1.90 -26.11 -1.69
CA GLY A 185 3.09 -26.16 -2.53
C GLY A 185 3.24 -24.99 -3.51
N VAL A 186 2.39 -23.96 -3.41
CA VAL A 186 2.28 -22.88 -4.40
C VAL A 186 3.59 -22.16 -4.66
N GLN A 187 4.36 -21.85 -3.63
CA GLN A 187 5.64 -21.16 -3.77
C GLN A 187 6.83 -22.11 -3.99
N ALA A 188 6.61 -23.42 -3.83
CA ALA A 188 7.67 -24.42 -3.94
C ALA A 188 7.79 -25.03 -5.34
N LEU A 189 6.70 -25.09 -6.12
CA LEU A 189 6.69 -25.68 -7.45
C LEU A 189 7.77 -25.06 -8.36
N GLY A 190 8.67 -25.90 -8.86
CA GLY A 190 9.77 -25.47 -9.72
C GLY A 190 10.89 -24.68 -9.03
N LYS A 191 10.82 -24.50 -7.71
CA LYS A 191 11.84 -23.80 -6.91
C LYS A 191 12.50 -24.71 -5.87
N LEU A 192 11.80 -25.77 -5.44
CA LEU A 192 12.24 -26.72 -4.44
C LEU A 192 11.87 -28.16 -4.87
N PRO A 193 12.72 -29.17 -4.55
CA PRO A 193 12.37 -30.59 -4.73
C PRO A 193 11.34 -31.00 -3.66
N LEU A 194 10.09 -31.26 -4.07
CA LEU A 194 8.99 -31.56 -3.14
C LEU A 194 8.98 -33.01 -2.66
N ARG A 195 9.26 -33.98 -3.54
CA ARG A 195 9.30 -35.44 -3.23
C ARG A 195 8.09 -35.88 -2.42
N LEU A 196 6.87 -35.63 -2.96
CA LEU A 196 5.61 -35.76 -2.20
C LEU A 196 5.38 -37.14 -1.64
N GLN A 197 5.79 -38.17 -2.39
CA GLN A 197 5.61 -39.59 -1.98
C GLN A 197 6.47 -39.96 -0.78
N GLU A 198 7.70 -39.44 -0.68
CA GLU A 198 8.63 -39.77 0.39
C GLU A 198 8.17 -39.27 1.77
N ARG A 199 7.34 -38.19 1.78
CA ARG A 199 6.94 -37.48 2.99
C ARG A 199 5.55 -37.77 3.51
N ARG A 200 4.80 -38.69 2.94
CA ARG A 200 3.41 -39.01 3.32
C ARG A 200 2.49 -37.76 3.31
N ILE A 201 2.68 -36.85 2.38
CA ILE A 201 1.78 -35.72 2.18
C ILE A 201 0.48 -36.21 1.59
N ASP A 202 -0.66 -35.93 2.23
CA ASP A 202 -1.97 -36.39 1.78
C ASP A 202 -2.54 -35.52 0.66
N TYR A 203 -2.34 -34.19 0.76
CA TYR A 203 -2.81 -33.22 -0.22
C TYR A 203 -1.74 -32.17 -0.49
N ALA A 204 -1.56 -31.82 -1.77
CA ALA A 204 -0.70 -30.69 -2.15
C ALA A 204 -1.32 -29.90 -3.32
N PRO A 205 -1.82 -28.68 -3.07
CA PRO A 205 -2.30 -27.76 -4.08
C PRO A 205 -1.18 -26.92 -4.69
N PHE A 206 -1.33 -26.57 -5.99
CA PHE A 206 -0.39 -25.74 -6.76
C PHE A 206 -1.12 -24.78 -7.68
N SER A 207 -0.52 -23.63 -7.96
CA SER A 207 -1.00 -22.62 -8.92
C SER A 207 0.01 -22.41 -10.05
N GLY A 208 -0.42 -22.54 -11.29
CA GLY A 208 0.46 -22.39 -12.46
C GLY A 208 1.01 -20.98 -12.62
N HIS A 209 0.21 -19.94 -12.32
CA HIS A 209 0.62 -18.55 -12.48
C HIS A 209 1.74 -18.06 -11.55
N LYS A 210 2.18 -18.88 -10.60
CA LYS A 210 3.35 -18.63 -9.75
C LYS A 210 4.64 -19.19 -10.37
N LEU A 211 4.49 -19.93 -11.49
CA LEU A 211 5.59 -20.50 -12.25
C LEU A 211 5.34 -20.35 -13.77
N TYR A 212 5.09 -19.12 -14.23
CA TYR A 212 5.02 -18.73 -15.64
C TYR A 212 3.94 -19.41 -16.49
N ALA A 213 2.96 -20.12 -15.91
CA ALA A 213 1.76 -20.55 -16.59
C ALA A 213 0.65 -19.49 -16.48
N PRO A 214 -0.41 -19.57 -17.29
CA PRO A 214 -1.53 -18.63 -17.17
C PRO A 214 -2.28 -18.79 -15.85
N LYS A 215 -3.01 -17.73 -15.46
CA LYS A 215 -4.02 -17.78 -14.40
C LYS A 215 -5.15 -18.73 -14.82
N GLY A 216 -5.85 -19.34 -13.86
CA GLY A 216 -6.98 -20.24 -14.14
C GLY A 216 -6.57 -21.70 -14.39
N ILE A 217 -5.33 -22.08 -14.07
CA ILE A 217 -4.83 -23.46 -14.06
C ILE A 217 -3.96 -23.74 -12.85
N GLY A 218 -4.12 -24.92 -12.26
CA GLY A 218 -3.34 -25.44 -11.16
C GLY A 218 -3.43 -26.95 -11.07
N LEU A 219 -2.81 -27.51 -10.04
CA LEU A 219 -2.79 -28.93 -9.76
C LEU A 219 -3.22 -29.17 -8.30
N LEU A 220 -3.89 -30.32 -8.08
CA LEU A 220 -4.07 -30.87 -6.74
C LEU A 220 -3.55 -32.31 -6.75
N TYR A 221 -2.52 -32.57 -5.95
CA TYR A 221 -2.10 -33.94 -5.63
C TYR A 221 -2.92 -34.46 -4.45
N VAL A 222 -3.35 -35.71 -4.55
CA VAL A 222 -4.03 -36.49 -3.50
C VAL A 222 -3.36 -37.84 -3.38
N ARG A 223 -2.81 -38.14 -2.20
CA ARG A 223 -2.12 -39.43 -1.95
C ARG A 223 -3.11 -40.61 -2.07
N ASP A 224 -2.63 -41.73 -2.51
CA ASP A 224 -3.43 -42.97 -2.52
C ASP A 224 -3.91 -43.33 -1.11
N GLY A 225 -5.21 -43.65 -1.00
CA GLY A 225 -5.87 -43.89 0.27
C GLY A 225 -6.26 -42.68 1.09
N ALA A 226 -5.85 -41.45 0.69
CA ALA A 226 -6.37 -40.24 1.32
C ALA A 226 -7.85 -40.03 0.96
N PRO A 227 -8.70 -39.60 1.87
CA PRO A 227 -10.10 -39.28 1.60
C PRO A 227 -10.24 -38.25 0.49
N PHE A 228 -11.30 -38.41 -0.32
CA PHE A 228 -11.59 -37.45 -1.39
C PHE A 228 -13.09 -37.27 -1.56
N THR A 229 -13.52 -36.00 -1.48
CA THR A 229 -14.89 -35.57 -1.78
C THR A 229 -14.80 -34.51 -2.87
N PRO A 230 -15.44 -34.71 -4.05
CA PRO A 230 -15.44 -33.73 -5.14
C PRO A 230 -16.04 -32.38 -4.67
N LEU A 231 -15.32 -31.28 -4.89
CA LEU A 231 -15.86 -29.94 -4.69
C LEU A 231 -16.87 -29.59 -5.79
N LEU A 232 -16.59 -30.02 -7.03
CA LEU A 232 -17.44 -29.80 -8.18
C LEU A 232 -18.01 -31.16 -8.63
N ALA A 233 -19.30 -31.38 -8.36
CA ALA A 233 -20.00 -32.59 -8.81
C ALA A 233 -20.65 -32.36 -10.19
N GLY A 234 -20.72 -33.42 -11.05
CA GLY A 234 -21.30 -33.32 -12.37
C GLY A 234 -20.96 -34.50 -13.27
N GLY A 235 -20.38 -34.24 -14.45
CA GLY A 235 -19.98 -35.26 -15.41
C GLY A 235 -18.79 -36.12 -14.99
N GLY A 236 -18.36 -37.05 -15.89
CA GLY A 236 -17.27 -37.99 -15.59
C GLY A 236 -15.84 -37.45 -15.78
N GLN A 237 -15.67 -36.14 -15.96
CA GLN A 237 -14.34 -35.53 -16.14
C GLN A 237 -13.42 -35.82 -14.96
N GLU A 238 -12.11 -35.90 -15.20
CA GLU A 238 -11.11 -36.24 -14.17
C GLU A 238 -11.48 -37.53 -13.40
N GLY A 239 -12.12 -38.51 -14.06
CA GLY A 239 -12.61 -39.72 -13.38
C GLY A 239 -13.73 -39.48 -12.38
N ALA A 240 -14.61 -38.53 -12.62
CA ALA A 240 -15.66 -38.01 -11.72
C ALA A 240 -15.15 -37.35 -10.42
N LEU A 241 -13.87 -37.01 -10.38
CA LEU A 241 -13.26 -36.34 -9.22
C LEU A 241 -13.35 -34.84 -9.31
N ARG A 242 -13.41 -34.27 -10.54
CA ARG A 242 -13.58 -32.84 -10.77
C ARG A 242 -14.38 -32.63 -12.06
N ALA A 243 -15.65 -32.38 -11.95
CA ALA A 243 -16.55 -32.18 -13.07
C ALA A 243 -16.34 -30.85 -13.80
N GLY A 244 -16.80 -30.80 -15.05
CA GLY A 244 -16.67 -29.66 -15.95
C GLY A 244 -15.60 -29.90 -17.01
N THR A 245 -15.88 -29.39 -18.22
CA THR A 245 -14.94 -29.52 -19.36
C THR A 245 -13.57 -28.97 -18.99
N GLU A 246 -12.53 -29.73 -19.30
CA GLU A 246 -11.16 -29.43 -18.91
C GLU A 246 -10.63 -28.17 -19.62
N ASN A 247 -9.86 -27.37 -18.89
CA ASN A 247 -9.18 -26.17 -19.42
C ASN A 247 -7.96 -26.59 -20.27
N MET A 248 -8.19 -27.08 -21.48
CA MET A 248 -7.13 -27.65 -22.33
C MET A 248 -6.03 -26.65 -22.65
N SER A 249 -6.35 -25.37 -22.88
CA SER A 249 -5.35 -24.32 -23.11
C SER A 249 -4.47 -24.07 -21.89
N GLY A 250 -5.08 -24.02 -20.70
CA GLY A 250 -4.33 -23.90 -19.44
C GLY A 250 -3.47 -25.13 -19.16
N ILE A 251 -3.98 -26.34 -19.44
CA ILE A 251 -3.25 -27.62 -19.28
C ILE A 251 -2.04 -27.67 -20.23
N ALA A 252 -2.22 -27.31 -21.49
CA ALA A 252 -1.15 -27.27 -22.48
C ALA A 252 -0.04 -26.28 -22.07
N ALA A 253 -0.44 -25.05 -21.65
CA ALA A 253 0.49 -24.05 -21.16
C ALA A 253 1.27 -24.52 -19.93
N LEU A 254 0.59 -25.14 -18.95
CA LEU A 254 1.24 -25.70 -17.77
C LEU A 254 2.21 -26.83 -18.17
N GLY A 255 1.83 -27.66 -19.15
CA GLY A 255 2.68 -28.72 -19.70
C GLY A 255 3.99 -28.18 -20.28
N ALA A 256 3.93 -27.07 -21.02
CA ALA A 256 5.11 -26.39 -21.55
C ALA A 256 6.03 -25.86 -20.44
N VAL A 257 5.45 -25.28 -19.38
CA VAL A 257 6.22 -24.83 -18.20
C VAL A 257 6.89 -25.99 -17.48
N LEU A 258 6.16 -27.09 -17.26
CA LEU A 258 6.74 -28.30 -16.63
C LEU A 258 7.84 -28.93 -17.50
N ALA A 259 7.74 -28.84 -18.84
CA ALA A 259 8.80 -29.25 -19.73
C ALA A 259 10.05 -28.39 -19.61
N ALA A 260 9.89 -27.11 -19.42
CA ALA A 260 11.00 -26.17 -19.23
C ALA A 260 11.77 -26.40 -17.93
N LEU A 261 11.23 -27.12 -16.96
CA LEU A 261 11.98 -27.50 -15.75
C LEU A 261 13.06 -28.57 -16.03
N ASP A 262 12.90 -29.35 -17.12
CA ASP A 262 13.78 -30.43 -17.52
C ASP A 262 14.63 -30.07 -18.77
N ASP A 263 14.70 -28.81 -19.20
CA ASP A 263 15.38 -28.40 -20.44
C ASP A 263 16.90 -28.16 -20.27
N GLY A 264 17.47 -28.65 -19.18
CA GLY A 264 18.89 -28.52 -18.90
C GLY A 264 19.32 -27.13 -18.41
N GLY A 265 18.36 -26.32 -17.92
CA GLY A 265 18.62 -24.99 -17.40
C GLY A 265 18.57 -23.88 -18.45
N ALA A 266 18.07 -24.18 -19.65
CA ALA A 266 17.95 -23.17 -20.72
C ALA A 266 16.92 -22.10 -20.36
N THR A 267 15.79 -22.49 -19.77
CA THR A 267 14.72 -21.55 -19.36
C THR A 267 14.85 -21.13 -17.90
N PHE A 268 15.02 -22.07 -17.00
CA PHE A 268 15.07 -21.83 -15.56
C PHE A 268 16.48 -22.04 -14.99
N ARG A 269 16.94 -21.10 -14.19
CA ARG A 269 18.25 -21.15 -13.53
C ARG A 269 18.23 -22.13 -12.37
N ASP A 270 19.38 -22.73 -12.09
CA ASP A 270 19.57 -23.60 -10.93
C ASP A 270 19.57 -22.83 -9.61
N ALA A 271 19.44 -23.54 -8.50
CA ALA A 271 19.37 -22.97 -7.17
C ALA A 271 20.63 -22.16 -6.79
N ALA A 272 21.83 -22.55 -7.25
CA ALA A 272 23.06 -21.85 -6.97
C ALA A 272 23.11 -20.50 -7.69
N THR A 273 22.74 -20.46 -8.96
CA THR A 273 22.65 -19.22 -9.75
C THR A 273 21.60 -18.28 -9.15
N LEU A 274 20.42 -18.80 -8.77
CA LEU A 274 19.38 -17.98 -8.13
C LEU A 274 19.82 -17.43 -6.77
N ALA A 275 20.58 -18.20 -5.98
CA ALA A 275 21.16 -17.72 -4.73
C ALA A 275 22.17 -16.59 -4.97
N ALA A 276 23.02 -16.72 -5.98
CA ALA A 276 23.96 -15.66 -6.36
C ALA A 276 23.23 -14.37 -6.81
N TYR A 277 22.12 -14.50 -7.53
CA TYR A 277 21.27 -13.36 -7.91
C TYR A 277 20.62 -12.69 -6.69
N ARG A 278 20.07 -13.48 -5.77
CA ARG A 278 19.54 -12.97 -4.50
C ARG A 278 20.59 -12.19 -3.73
N ASP A 279 21.78 -12.75 -3.60
CA ASP A 279 22.87 -12.14 -2.82
C ASP A 279 23.34 -10.82 -3.46
N ARG A 280 23.36 -10.71 -4.79
CA ARG A 280 23.60 -9.43 -5.50
C ARG A 280 22.53 -8.40 -5.20
N LEU A 281 21.25 -8.79 -5.26
CA LEU A 281 20.13 -7.90 -4.94
C LEU A 281 20.14 -7.49 -3.47
N ALA A 282 20.45 -8.41 -2.56
CA ALA A 282 20.60 -8.13 -1.13
C ALA A 282 21.70 -7.12 -0.86
N ALA A 283 22.88 -7.30 -1.49
CA ALA A 283 23.99 -6.35 -1.39
C ALA A 283 23.64 -4.97 -1.94
N ALA A 284 22.93 -4.90 -3.07
CA ALA A 284 22.47 -3.64 -3.65
C ALA A 284 21.47 -2.92 -2.72
N LEU A 285 20.52 -3.65 -2.12
CA LEU A 285 19.58 -3.11 -1.14
C LEU A 285 20.29 -2.57 0.10
N GLN A 286 21.23 -3.31 0.67
CA GLN A 286 22.00 -2.88 1.85
C GLN A 286 22.89 -1.65 1.56
N ALA A 287 23.46 -1.56 0.36
CA ALA A 287 24.25 -0.39 -0.05
C ALA A 287 23.35 0.84 -0.29
N ALA A 288 22.17 0.66 -0.88
CA ALA A 288 21.24 1.74 -1.17
C ALA A 288 20.53 2.27 0.07
N PHE A 289 20.24 1.40 1.04
CA PHE A 289 19.45 1.71 2.24
C PHE A 289 20.21 1.29 3.52
N PRO A 290 21.11 2.13 4.03
CA PRO A 290 21.85 1.85 5.25
C PRO A 290 20.92 1.53 6.43
N GLY A 291 21.23 0.47 7.17
CA GLY A 291 20.40 0.01 8.29
C GLY A 291 19.23 -0.91 7.89
N LEU A 292 19.06 -1.21 6.60
CA LEU A 292 18.08 -2.20 6.13
C LEU A 292 18.27 -3.53 6.87
N VAL A 293 17.15 -4.12 7.28
CA VAL A 293 17.12 -5.46 7.88
C VAL A 293 16.30 -6.41 7.01
N PHE A 294 16.81 -7.62 6.83
CA PHE A 294 16.02 -8.71 6.27
C PHE A 294 15.18 -9.35 7.39
N ASN A 295 13.89 -9.54 7.11
CA ASN A 295 12.93 -10.03 8.09
C ASN A 295 12.94 -11.55 8.28
N ALA A 296 13.69 -12.27 7.44
CA ALA A 296 13.90 -13.70 7.56
C ALA A 296 15.34 -14.07 7.20
N PRO A 297 15.92 -15.15 7.78
CA PRO A 297 17.25 -15.64 7.45
C PRO A 297 17.31 -16.08 5.97
N LEU A 298 18.29 -15.58 5.22
CA LEU A 298 18.42 -15.87 3.79
C LEU A 298 18.75 -17.35 3.53
N GLU A 299 19.48 -17.99 4.45
CA GLU A 299 19.85 -19.42 4.38
C GLU A 299 18.67 -20.36 4.51
N HIS A 300 17.54 -19.89 5.10
CA HIS A 300 16.33 -20.65 5.25
C HIS A 300 15.22 -20.20 4.30
N SER A 301 15.53 -19.31 3.37
CA SER A 301 14.55 -18.72 2.46
C SER A 301 14.80 -19.14 1.00
N LEU A 302 13.72 -19.12 0.20
CA LEU A 302 13.81 -19.30 -1.24
C LEU A 302 14.85 -18.35 -1.85
N PRO A 303 15.70 -18.82 -2.76
CA PRO A 303 16.71 -17.96 -3.39
C PRO A 303 16.11 -16.89 -4.30
N THR A 304 14.80 -16.86 -4.47
CA THR A 304 14.07 -15.90 -5.31
C THR A 304 13.30 -14.85 -4.52
N THR A 305 13.44 -14.80 -3.19
CA THR A 305 12.62 -13.93 -2.34
C THR A 305 13.47 -13.23 -1.28
N LEU A 306 13.29 -11.91 -1.17
CA LEU A 306 13.80 -11.07 -0.10
C LEU A 306 12.65 -10.35 0.55
N ASN A 307 12.54 -10.43 1.88
CA ASN A 307 11.63 -9.64 2.69
C ASN A 307 12.44 -8.76 3.62
N PHE A 308 12.21 -7.45 3.58
CA PHE A 308 13.05 -6.48 4.28
C PHE A 308 12.24 -5.28 4.76
N ALA A 309 12.79 -4.56 5.74
CA ALA A 309 12.31 -3.28 6.21
C ALA A 309 13.48 -2.31 6.39
N VAL A 310 13.20 -1.02 6.26
CA VAL A 310 14.20 0.05 6.45
C VAL A 310 13.76 0.90 7.65
N PRO A 311 14.57 0.97 8.74
CA PRO A 311 14.23 1.76 9.91
C PRO A 311 13.99 3.22 9.56
N GLY A 312 12.90 3.80 10.10
CA GLY A 312 12.56 5.21 9.91
C GLY A 312 11.98 5.57 8.53
N ILE A 313 11.78 4.58 7.63
CA ILE A 313 11.18 4.82 6.31
C ILE A 313 9.92 3.96 6.17
N ALA A 314 8.78 4.62 5.93
CA ALA A 314 7.52 3.91 5.74
C ALA A 314 7.53 3.08 4.44
N SER A 315 6.92 1.88 4.47
CA SER A 315 6.80 1.00 3.30
C SER A 315 6.17 1.68 2.08
N LYS A 316 5.19 2.55 2.31
CA LYS A 316 4.56 3.33 1.22
C LYS A 316 5.56 4.22 0.48
N LEU A 317 6.43 4.93 1.20
CA LEU A 317 7.45 5.78 0.59
C LEU A 317 8.44 4.96 -0.24
N LEU A 318 8.87 3.80 0.28
CA LEU A 318 9.75 2.90 -0.46
C LEU A 318 9.07 2.31 -1.71
N LEU A 319 7.79 1.95 -1.61
CA LEU A 319 7.03 1.48 -2.79
C LEU A 319 6.91 2.57 -3.86
N ASP A 320 6.58 3.79 -3.47
CA ASP A 320 6.49 4.93 -4.39
C ASP A 320 7.85 5.21 -5.06
N LEU A 321 8.94 5.08 -4.30
CA LEU A 321 10.32 5.24 -4.78
C LEU A 321 10.71 4.16 -5.79
N PHE A 322 10.50 2.89 -5.45
CA PHE A 322 10.78 1.77 -6.36
C PHE A 322 9.91 1.82 -7.61
N ASP A 323 8.63 2.16 -7.47
CA ASP A 323 7.72 2.28 -8.59
C ASP A 323 8.16 3.42 -9.55
N ALA A 324 8.66 4.55 -9.02
CA ALA A 324 9.22 5.64 -9.80
C ALA A 324 10.47 5.22 -10.60
N ALA A 325 11.27 4.29 -10.04
CA ALA A 325 12.42 3.70 -10.70
C ALA A 325 12.06 2.55 -11.67
N GLU A 326 10.77 2.35 -11.96
CA GLU A 326 10.28 1.23 -12.79
C GLU A 326 10.60 -0.16 -12.21
N LEU A 327 10.74 -0.27 -10.88
CA LEU A 327 10.87 -1.51 -10.14
C LEU A 327 9.53 -1.88 -9.50
N ARG A 328 8.99 -3.06 -9.79
CA ARG A 328 7.69 -3.50 -9.27
C ARG A 328 7.90 -4.46 -8.11
N LEU A 329 7.68 -3.96 -6.90
CA LEU A 329 7.72 -4.70 -5.65
C LEU A 329 6.32 -4.67 -5.01
N SER A 330 6.13 -5.46 -3.95
CA SER A 330 4.91 -5.42 -3.14
C SER A 330 5.19 -5.17 -1.66
N GLY A 331 4.21 -4.61 -0.95
CA GLY A 331 4.19 -4.61 0.51
C GLY A 331 3.96 -6.03 1.05
N GLY A 332 4.23 -6.25 2.33
CA GLY A 332 4.14 -7.56 2.98
C GLY A 332 2.86 -8.32 2.71
N SER A 333 1.69 -7.68 2.70
CA SER A 333 0.42 -8.27 2.28
C SER A 333 -0.07 -7.60 0.98
N ALA A 334 0.13 -8.23 -0.16
CA ALA A 334 -0.24 -7.72 -1.48
C ALA A 334 -1.74 -7.41 -1.68
N CYS A 335 -2.63 -7.81 -0.76
CA CYS A 335 -4.09 -7.67 -0.90
C CYS A 335 -4.70 -6.41 -0.27
N GLN A 336 -3.95 -5.53 0.38
CA GLN A 336 -4.49 -4.36 1.11
C GLN A 336 -3.71 -3.07 0.88
N ALA A 337 -3.43 -2.74 -0.37
CA ALA A 337 -2.71 -1.49 -0.74
C ALA A 337 -3.42 -0.17 -0.31
N ALA A 338 -4.65 -0.23 0.19
CA ALA A 338 -5.41 0.95 0.63
C ALA A 338 -5.29 1.26 2.14
N LYS A 339 -4.86 0.28 2.96
CA LYS A 339 -4.50 0.50 4.39
C LYS A 339 -3.27 -0.36 4.67
N ALA A 340 -2.20 0.24 5.14
CA ALA A 340 -0.99 -0.44 5.59
C ALA A 340 -1.28 -1.23 6.89
N ALA A 341 -1.96 -2.37 6.76
CA ALA A 341 -2.09 -3.29 7.88
C ALA A 341 -0.77 -4.06 8.04
N PRO A 342 -0.26 -4.23 9.25
CA PRO A 342 0.93 -5.02 9.50
C PRO A 342 0.80 -6.44 8.92
N SER A 343 1.93 -7.03 8.51
CA SER A 343 1.94 -8.40 7.99
C SER A 343 1.68 -9.39 9.12
N HIS A 344 0.58 -10.15 9.03
CA HIS A 344 0.27 -11.22 9.99
C HIS A 344 1.37 -12.30 10.06
N VAL A 345 2.11 -12.51 8.97
CA VAL A 345 3.25 -13.44 8.91
C VAL A 345 4.37 -12.95 9.82
N LEU A 346 4.75 -11.67 9.69
CA LEU A 346 5.83 -11.09 10.49
C LEU A 346 5.41 -10.90 11.96
N GLU A 347 4.15 -10.61 12.23
CA GLU A 347 3.59 -10.60 13.59
C GLU A 347 3.65 -12.00 14.22
N ALA A 348 3.26 -13.04 13.48
CA ALA A 348 3.36 -14.43 13.96
C ALA A 348 4.82 -14.85 14.24
N MET A 349 5.80 -14.29 13.53
CA MET A 349 7.23 -14.46 13.78
C MET A 349 7.73 -13.65 14.99
N GLY A 350 6.89 -12.84 15.64
CA GLY A 350 7.25 -12.00 16.78
C GLY A 350 8.20 -10.84 16.42
N LEU A 351 8.12 -10.33 15.19
CA LEU A 351 8.90 -9.16 14.77
C LEU A 351 8.24 -7.87 15.28
N PRO A 352 9.03 -6.82 15.56
CA PRO A 352 8.50 -5.55 16.04
C PRO A 352 7.61 -4.88 14.98
N GLU A 353 6.66 -4.07 15.44
CA GLU A 353 5.64 -3.41 14.62
C GLU A 353 6.24 -2.63 13.43
N TRP A 354 7.35 -1.90 13.65
CA TRP A 354 7.99 -1.15 12.57
C TRP A 354 8.49 -2.04 11.42
N GLN A 355 8.86 -3.32 11.71
CA GLN A 355 9.21 -4.29 10.66
C GLN A 355 7.96 -4.85 9.99
N SER A 356 6.93 -5.24 10.76
CA SER A 356 5.71 -5.83 10.19
C SER A 356 4.90 -4.83 9.36
N ALA A 357 4.84 -3.57 9.78
CA ALA A 357 4.18 -2.49 9.04
C ALA A 357 5.04 -1.91 7.92
N GLY A 358 6.39 -1.87 8.12
CA GLY A 358 7.36 -1.35 7.16
C GLY A 358 7.86 -2.34 6.11
N ALA A 359 7.40 -3.60 6.15
CA ALA A 359 7.93 -4.66 5.31
C ALA A 359 7.65 -4.48 3.81
N LEU A 360 8.68 -4.78 3.02
CA LEU A 360 8.60 -4.93 1.57
C LEU A 360 9.07 -6.31 1.15
N ARG A 361 8.47 -6.80 0.07
CA ARG A 361 8.88 -8.04 -0.58
C ARG A 361 9.40 -7.76 -1.99
N LEU A 362 10.63 -8.21 -2.24
CA LEU A 362 11.21 -8.32 -3.56
C LEU A 362 11.22 -9.81 -3.94
N SER A 363 10.65 -10.16 -5.08
CA SER A 363 10.67 -11.53 -5.56
C SER A 363 10.84 -11.58 -7.08
N PHE A 364 11.75 -12.42 -7.53
CA PHE A 364 11.98 -12.68 -8.95
C PHE A 364 11.71 -14.14 -9.28
N GLY A 365 11.50 -14.43 -10.55
CA GLY A 365 11.25 -15.80 -10.96
C GLY A 365 12.51 -16.53 -11.41
N PRO A 366 12.49 -17.88 -11.47
CA PRO A 366 13.65 -18.67 -11.87
C PRO A 366 14.09 -18.48 -13.34
N ALA A 367 13.31 -17.78 -14.17
CA ALA A 367 13.68 -17.40 -15.54
C ALA A 367 14.47 -16.08 -15.63
N ALA A 368 14.80 -15.45 -14.51
CA ALA A 368 15.63 -14.24 -14.49
C ALA A 368 17.03 -14.52 -15.06
N ASP A 369 17.62 -13.51 -15.69
CA ASP A 369 18.98 -13.56 -16.23
C ASP A 369 19.89 -12.46 -15.62
N ASP A 370 21.17 -12.51 -15.98
CA ASP A 370 22.17 -11.58 -15.48
C ASP A 370 21.88 -10.12 -15.82
N ALA A 371 21.33 -9.85 -17.01
CA ALA A 371 21.01 -8.50 -17.48
C ALA A 371 19.86 -7.92 -16.65
N PHE A 372 18.81 -8.73 -16.40
CA PHE A 372 17.69 -8.36 -15.56
C PHE A 372 18.14 -8.02 -14.12
N ILE A 373 19.01 -8.85 -13.53
CA ILE A 373 19.51 -8.65 -12.17
C ILE A 373 20.45 -7.44 -12.10
N ALA A 374 21.31 -7.23 -13.10
CA ALA A 374 22.19 -6.07 -13.14
C ALA A 374 21.42 -4.76 -13.21
N GLU A 375 20.39 -4.70 -14.06
CA GLU A 375 19.52 -3.54 -14.18
C GLU A 375 18.71 -3.28 -12.90
N ALA A 376 18.21 -4.34 -12.27
CA ALA A 376 17.53 -4.24 -10.98
C ALA A 376 18.46 -3.61 -9.90
N CYS A 377 19.70 -4.10 -9.80
CA CYS A 377 20.68 -3.56 -8.85
C CYS A 377 21.01 -2.08 -9.14
N ALA A 378 21.17 -1.71 -10.40
CA ALA A 378 21.45 -0.32 -10.78
C ALA A 378 20.30 0.62 -10.39
N ARG A 379 19.07 0.21 -10.62
CA ARG A 379 17.87 1.00 -10.22
C ARG A 379 17.68 1.05 -8.70
N ILE A 380 17.96 -0.03 -7.98
CA ILE A 380 17.96 -0.02 -6.51
C ILE A 380 18.95 1.02 -5.99
N GLN A 381 20.16 1.07 -6.58
CA GLN A 381 21.17 2.07 -6.21
C GLN A 381 20.69 3.49 -6.50
N ALA A 382 20.09 3.73 -7.66
CA ALA A 382 19.51 5.03 -8.02
C ALA A 382 18.40 5.47 -7.02
N CYS A 383 17.61 4.52 -6.50
CA CYS A 383 16.65 4.80 -5.43
C CYS A 383 17.34 5.31 -4.16
N GLY A 384 18.42 4.67 -3.72
CA GLY A 384 19.20 5.10 -2.57
C GLY A 384 19.78 6.50 -2.76
N ASP A 385 20.35 6.78 -3.95
CA ASP A 385 20.86 8.10 -4.29
C ASP A 385 19.77 9.17 -4.24
N SER A 386 18.60 8.87 -4.80
CA SER A 386 17.46 9.79 -4.80
C SER A 386 16.93 10.08 -3.40
N LEU A 387 16.93 9.10 -2.50
CA LEU A 387 16.56 9.31 -1.09
C LEU A 387 17.55 10.21 -0.37
N ARG A 388 18.85 10.01 -0.57
CA ARG A 388 19.91 10.87 -0.01
C ARG A 388 19.71 12.31 -0.44
N ASP A 389 19.58 12.53 -1.74
CA ASP A 389 19.39 13.87 -2.32
C ASP A 389 18.10 14.56 -1.90
N SER A 390 17.10 13.81 -1.42
CA SER A 390 15.80 14.33 -0.99
C SER A 390 15.66 14.49 0.53
N CYS A 391 16.74 14.33 1.28
CA CYS A 391 16.72 14.35 2.76
C CYS A 391 15.77 13.31 3.38
N LEU A 392 15.53 12.22 2.71
CA LEU A 392 14.67 11.14 3.18
C LEU A 392 15.47 9.97 3.77
N ASN A 393 16.81 9.99 3.66
CA ASN A 393 17.69 9.02 4.29
C ASN A 393 18.11 9.54 5.68
N PRO A 394 17.74 8.87 6.80
CA PRO A 394 18.08 9.34 8.14
C PRO A 394 19.58 9.36 8.46
N ASN A 395 20.40 8.67 7.70
CA ASN A 395 21.79 8.41 8.04
C ASN A 395 22.83 9.23 7.25
N GLU A 396 22.40 10.05 6.27
CA GLU A 396 23.35 10.79 5.42
C GLU A 396 22.86 12.23 5.12
N PRO A 397 23.73 13.24 5.21
CA PRO A 397 23.37 14.61 4.84
C PRO A 397 23.25 14.74 3.31
N ALA A 398 22.17 15.38 2.85
CA ALA A 398 21.99 15.66 1.44
C ALA A 398 22.96 16.73 0.92
N ILE A 399 23.35 16.59 -0.34
CA ILE A 399 24.06 17.59 -1.13
C ILE A 399 23.08 18.12 -2.22
N GLY A 400 21.81 18.30 -1.90
CA GLY A 400 20.78 18.67 -2.86
C GLY A 400 20.36 20.14 -2.78
N GLN A 401 19.51 20.55 -3.73
CA GLN A 401 18.87 21.86 -3.73
C GLN A 401 18.01 22.01 -2.47
N ARG A 402 18.14 23.15 -1.76
CA ARG A 402 17.33 23.44 -0.58
C ARG A 402 15.87 23.56 -0.97
N SER A 403 15.01 23.03 -0.11
CA SER A 403 13.57 23.25 -0.22
C SER A 403 13.26 24.73 0.06
N ASP A 404 12.44 25.35 -0.75
CA ASP A 404 11.99 26.74 -0.57
C ASP A 404 10.46 26.78 -0.64
N GLY A 405 9.84 27.71 0.10
CA GLY A 405 8.40 27.85 0.14
C GLY A 405 7.70 26.97 1.17
N LEU A 406 6.42 26.68 0.93
CA LEU A 406 5.54 25.97 1.85
C LEU A 406 5.49 24.48 1.54
N ILE A 407 5.78 23.66 2.54
CA ILE A 407 5.65 22.20 2.50
C ILE A 407 4.53 21.79 3.45
N ARG A 408 3.59 21.00 2.96
CA ARG A 408 2.48 20.43 3.73
C ARG A 408 2.69 18.95 3.96
N TYR A 409 2.55 18.52 5.21
CA TYR A 409 2.45 17.11 5.60
C TYR A 409 1.05 16.82 6.13
N VAL A 410 0.56 15.60 5.93
CA VAL A 410 -0.74 15.13 6.43
C VAL A 410 -0.59 13.74 7.03
N VAL A 411 -1.08 13.57 8.25
CA VAL A 411 -1.17 12.29 8.94
C VAL A 411 -2.60 12.14 9.46
N ASP A 412 -3.31 11.13 9.01
CA ASP A 412 -4.71 10.85 9.38
C ASP A 412 -5.67 12.06 9.31
N GLY A 413 -5.40 12.97 8.36
CA GLY A 413 -6.17 14.19 8.14
C GLY A 413 -5.62 15.42 8.90
N ALA A 414 -4.79 15.26 9.92
CA ALA A 414 -4.11 16.39 10.58
C ALA A 414 -3.00 16.94 9.69
N CYS A 415 -2.87 18.27 9.65
CA CYS A 415 -1.94 18.98 8.78
C CYS A 415 -0.81 19.61 9.58
N CYS A 416 0.42 19.37 9.16
CA CYS A 416 1.60 20.09 9.61
C CYS A 416 2.20 20.87 8.44
N TYR A 417 2.62 22.10 8.69
CA TYR A 417 3.20 22.97 7.66
C TYR A 417 4.61 23.38 8.00
N VAL A 418 5.51 23.33 7.02
CA VAL A 418 6.87 23.87 7.11
C VAL A 418 6.99 24.97 6.07
N LEU A 419 7.16 26.20 6.53
CA LEU A 419 7.44 27.34 5.70
C LEU A 419 8.94 27.62 5.74
N ALA A 420 9.63 27.44 4.62
CA ALA A 420 11.07 27.57 4.47
C ALA A 420 11.45 28.73 3.56
N ASP A 421 12.48 29.46 3.93
CA ASP A 421 13.11 30.50 3.09
C ASP A 421 14.58 30.14 2.88
N ALA A 422 14.90 29.69 1.67
CA ALA A 422 16.22 29.20 1.32
C ALA A 422 17.28 30.32 1.36
N ALA A 423 16.90 31.55 1.09
CA ALA A 423 17.82 32.70 1.06
C ALA A 423 18.30 33.05 2.48
N SER A 424 17.41 33.17 3.45
CA SER A 424 17.75 33.43 4.85
C SER A 424 18.15 32.19 5.65
N ARG A 425 17.94 30.99 5.10
CA ARG A 425 18.10 29.68 5.77
C ARG A 425 17.27 29.57 7.04
N ARG A 426 16.08 30.12 7.04
CA ARG A 426 15.17 30.07 8.19
C ARG A 426 13.90 29.34 7.82
N CYS A 427 13.27 28.71 8.79
CA CYS A 427 11.97 28.09 8.62
C CYS A 427 11.06 28.32 9.83
N VAL A 428 9.77 28.21 9.60
CA VAL A 428 8.72 28.15 10.63
C VAL A 428 7.98 26.84 10.45
N ILE A 429 7.67 26.17 11.55
CA ILE A 429 6.86 24.95 11.59
C ILE A 429 5.54 25.28 12.28
N VAL A 430 4.41 24.91 11.68
CA VAL A 430 3.07 25.15 12.21
C VAL A 430 2.36 23.80 12.39
N ASP A 431 1.75 23.59 13.55
CA ASP A 431 1.04 22.38 13.97
C ASP A 431 1.88 21.09 13.76
N PRO A 432 3.04 20.96 14.43
CA PRO A 432 3.89 19.79 14.30
C PRO A 432 3.21 18.57 14.93
N LEU A 433 3.18 17.43 14.19
CA LEU A 433 2.58 16.19 14.62
C LEU A 433 3.62 15.24 15.25
N PRO A 434 3.27 14.45 16.28
CA PRO A 434 4.17 13.51 16.92
C PRO A 434 4.83 12.54 15.93
N GLU A 435 4.05 12.02 14.98
CA GLU A 435 4.49 11.06 13.96
C GLU A 435 5.50 11.64 12.97
N LEU A 436 5.59 12.96 12.88
CA LEU A 436 6.52 13.66 12.01
C LEU A 436 7.80 14.14 12.71
N GLY A 437 7.91 13.96 14.04
CA GLY A 437 9.01 14.50 14.85
C GLY A 437 10.39 14.16 14.28
N ASP A 438 10.70 12.87 14.13
CA ASP A 438 11.98 12.39 13.59
C ASP A 438 12.22 12.87 12.15
N ARG A 439 11.19 12.89 11.31
CA ARG A 439 11.27 13.36 9.94
C ARG A 439 11.59 14.86 9.85
N LEU A 440 10.96 15.66 10.69
CA LEU A 440 11.22 17.12 10.76
C LEU A 440 12.63 17.39 11.24
N LEU A 441 13.09 16.70 12.29
CA LEU A 441 14.47 16.82 12.80
C LEU A 441 15.50 16.44 11.73
N GLN A 442 15.27 15.36 11.04
CA GLN A 442 16.11 14.91 9.93
C GLN A 442 16.13 15.93 8.79
N TRP A 443 14.96 16.45 8.39
CA TRP A 443 14.85 17.45 7.35
C TRP A 443 15.60 18.73 7.74
N LEU A 444 15.46 19.21 8.98
CA LEU A 444 16.16 20.38 9.51
C LEU A 444 17.69 20.19 9.49
N ALA A 445 18.18 19.02 9.92
CA ALA A 445 19.60 18.71 9.93
C ALA A 445 20.18 18.65 8.52
N CYS A 446 19.47 17.97 7.61
CA CYS A 446 19.86 17.79 6.23
C CYS A 446 19.88 19.11 5.46
N GLN A 447 18.80 19.88 5.52
CA GLN A 447 18.62 21.15 4.81
C GLN A 447 19.39 22.30 5.47
N ARG A 448 19.85 22.13 6.71
CA ARG A 448 20.59 23.13 7.51
C ARG A 448 19.81 24.44 7.66
N TYR A 449 18.52 24.33 8.02
CA TYR A 449 17.68 25.46 8.38
C TYR A 449 17.79 25.79 9.87
N THR A 450 17.74 27.09 10.19
CA THR A 450 17.52 27.56 11.55
C THR A 450 16.03 27.78 11.77
N VAL A 451 15.48 27.21 12.83
CA VAL A 451 14.06 27.34 13.16
C VAL A 451 13.79 28.74 13.72
N ALA A 452 12.96 29.51 13.04
CA ALA A 452 12.52 30.82 13.51
C ALA A 452 11.41 30.71 14.57
N ALA A 453 10.48 29.76 14.39
CA ALA A 453 9.46 29.41 15.35
C ALA A 453 8.91 28.00 15.10
N ILE A 454 8.36 27.39 16.16
CA ILE A 454 7.52 26.20 16.11
C ILE A 454 6.22 26.60 16.82
N LEU A 455 5.10 26.54 16.12
CA LEU A 455 3.83 27.14 16.50
C LEU A 455 2.70 26.13 16.46
N ASP A 456 1.80 26.18 17.43
CA ASP A 456 0.47 25.58 17.34
C ASP A 456 -0.57 26.63 17.00
N THR A 457 -1.57 26.31 16.20
CA THR A 457 -2.71 27.20 15.92
C THR A 457 -3.70 27.23 17.10
N HIS A 458 -3.73 26.20 17.92
CA HIS A 458 -4.61 26.05 19.08
C HIS A 458 -4.13 24.91 19.99
N SER A 459 -4.68 24.81 21.19
CA SER A 459 -4.48 23.63 22.05
C SER A 459 -5.23 22.43 21.46
N HIS A 460 -4.50 21.45 20.97
CA HIS A 460 -5.07 20.27 20.36
C HIS A 460 -5.73 19.36 21.39
N GLY A 461 -6.95 18.89 21.11
CA GLY A 461 -7.69 17.96 21.96
C GLY A 461 -7.68 16.52 21.45
N ASP A 462 -7.33 16.31 20.20
CA ASP A 462 -7.31 15.05 19.48
C ASP A 462 -5.91 14.40 19.41
N HIS A 463 -4.85 15.20 19.58
CA HIS A 463 -3.47 14.72 19.68
C HIS A 463 -2.66 15.61 20.66
N GLU A 464 -1.53 15.07 21.15
CA GLU A 464 -0.61 15.81 22.00
C GLU A 464 0.24 16.78 21.14
N SER A 465 0.37 18.05 21.58
CA SER A 465 1.23 19.04 20.91
C SER A 465 2.70 18.57 20.90
N SER A 466 3.32 18.60 19.75
CA SER A 466 4.73 18.26 19.57
C SER A 466 5.67 19.46 19.66
N VAL A 467 5.18 20.69 19.88
CA VAL A 467 6.00 21.92 19.89
C VAL A 467 7.14 21.83 20.92
N ALA A 468 6.83 21.44 22.16
CA ALA A 468 7.83 21.36 23.23
C ALA A 468 8.85 20.24 22.97
N ALA A 469 8.37 19.06 22.57
CA ALA A 469 9.21 17.90 22.28
C ALA A 469 10.14 18.17 21.09
N LEU A 470 9.61 18.68 19.99
CA LEU A 470 10.38 18.99 18.78
C LEU A 470 11.44 20.07 19.07
N ARG A 471 11.07 21.10 19.85
CA ARG A 471 12.01 22.16 20.24
C ARG A 471 13.16 21.64 21.11
N ALA A 472 12.88 20.78 22.07
CA ALA A 472 13.91 20.17 22.93
C ALA A 472 14.87 19.31 22.12
N ALA A 473 14.37 18.60 21.10
CA ALA A 473 15.14 17.70 20.24
C ALA A 473 15.87 18.41 19.09
N LEU A 474 15.68 19.73 18.88
CA LEU A 474 16.34 20.44 17.77
C LEU A 474 17.84 20.24 17.77
N PRO A 475 18.46 19.90 16.62
CA PRO A 475 19.89 19.83 16.49
C PRO A 475 20.52 21.21 16.74
N PRO A 476 21.74 21.32 17.28
CA PRO A 476 22.38 22.60 17.61
C PRO A 476 22.39 23.61 16.45
N SER A 477 22.54 23.12 15.22
CA SER A 477 22.53 23.95 14.00
C SER A 477 21.18 24.54 13.65
N ALA A 478 20.09 23.96 14.13
CA ALA A 478 18.72 24.42 13.86
C ALA A 478 18.15 25.30 14.97
N ARG A 479 18.82 25.42 16.11
CA ARG A 479 18.34 26.23 17.24
C ARG A 479 18.38 27.71 16.93
N PRO A 480 17.39 28.49 17.40
CA PRO A 480 17.43 29.95 17.33
C PRO A 480 18.71 30.52 18.00
N VAL A 481 19.26 31.56 17.44
CA VAL A 481 20.49 32.22 17.95
C VAL A 481 20.30 32.80 19.34
N GLN A 482 19.07 33.21 19.69
CA GLN A 482 18.71 33.77 20.99
C GLN A 482 17.57 32.97 21.61
N ALA A 483 17.66 32.73 22.92
CA ALA A 483 16.57 32.14 23.67
C ALA A 483 15.49 33.20 23.86
N GLU A 484 14.24 32.90 23.51
CA GLU A 484 13.09 33.77 23.66
C GLU A 484 12.10 33.17 24.65
N THR A 485 11.42 34.01 25.41
CA THR A 485 10.26 33.58 26.20
C THR A 485 9.07 33.41 25.25
N LEU A 486 8.37 32.33 25.36
CA LEU A 486 7.29 31.95 24.44
C LEU A 486 5.97 31.85 25.18
N ASP A 487 4.89 32.08 24.45
CA ASP A 487 3.55 31.76 24.96
C ASP A 487 3.28 30.21 24.83
N PRO A 488 2.15 29.72 25.33
CA PRO A 488 1.80 28.29 25.25
C PRO A 488 1.73 27.72 23.82
N LEU A 489 1.39 28.53 22.81
CA LEU A 489 1.33 28.13 21.39
C LEU A 489 2.66 28.33 20.67
N GLY A 490 3.75 28.66 21.37
CA GLY A 490 5.09 28.77 20.79
C GLY A 490 5.44 30.10 20.18
N TRP A 491 4.57 31.12 20.28
CA TRP A 491 4.84 32.48 19.77
C TRP A 491 5.79 33.25 20.70
N PRO A 492 6.83 33.94 20.17
CA PRO A 492 7.74 34.74 20.97
C PRO A 492 7.05 35.96 21.63
N LEU A 493 7.10 36.02 22.95
CA LEU A 493 6.50 37.13 23.69
C LEU A 493 7.18 38.48 23.36
N GLY A 494 6.37 39.53 23.19
CA GLY A 494 6.87 40.87 22.86
C GLY A 494 7.20 41.06 21.35
N ARG A 495 7.02 40.06 20.51
CA ARG A 495 7.15 40.22 19.05
C ARG A 495 5.78 40.41 18.41
N GLU A 496 5.68 41.41 17.54
CA GLU A 496 4.50 41.64 16.71
C GLU A 496 4.47 40.74 15.49
N HIS A 497 5.67 40.34 14.98
CA HIS A 497 5.80 39.46 13.81
C HIS A 497 7.03 38.56 13.91
N ILE A 498 7.02 37.47 13.16
CA ILE A 498 8.15 36.57 12.97
C ILE A 498 8.66 36.74 11.53
N ALA A 499 9.89 37.25 11.37
CA ALA A 499 10.48 37.48 10.07
C ALA A 499 11.03 36.17 9.45
N LEU A 500 10.80 35.99 8.14
CA LEU A 500 11.26 34.87 7.34
C LEU A 500 11.71 35.36 5.94
N GLY A 501 12.96 35.73 5.81
CA GLY A 501 13.47 36.37 4.59
C GLY A 501 12.75 37.68 4.28
N THR A 502 12.13 37.77 3.11
CA THR A 502 11.30 38.89 2.69
C THR A 502 9.84 38.78 3.13
N GLN A 503 9.49 37.69 3.81
CA GLN A 503 8.15 37.41 4.32
C GLN A 503 8.13 37.53 5.85
N TRP A 504 6.92 37.64 6.43
CA TRP A 504 6.74 37.63 7.87
C TRP A 504 5.37 37.09 8.25
N LEU A 505 5.30 36.46 9.42
CA LEU A 505 4.07 36.00 10.04
C LEU A 505 3.59 37.03 11.08
N THR A 506 2.29 37.30 11.10
CA THR A 506 1.60 37.98 12.21
C THR A 506 0.57 37.02 12.80
N ARG A 507 0.12 37.26 14.04
CA ARG A 507 -0.91 36.46 14.67
C ARG A 507 -2.21 37.21 14.83
N LEU A 508 -3.34 36.53 14.73
CA LEU A 508 -4.68 37.05 14.92
C LEU A 508 -5.44 36.12 15.88
N PRO A 509 -5.80 36.53 17.10
CA PRO A 509 -6.64 35.70 17.98
C PRO A 509 -8.03 35.49 17.38
N ILE A 510 -8.45 34.22 17.28
CA ILE A 510 -9.75 33.80 16.74
C ILE A 510 -10.40 32.72 17.63
N PRO A 511 -10.60 32.99 18.94
CA PRO A 511 -11.21 32.01 19.85
C PRO A 511 -12.59 31.56 19.35
N GLY A 512 -12.89 30.27 19.55
CA GLY A 512 -14.14 29.66 19.09
C GLY A 512 -14.09 28.15 19.12
N HIS A 513 -13.26 27.55 18.29
CA HIS A 513 -12.94 26.12 18.37
C HIS A 513 -12.30 25.82 19.73
N THR A 514 -11.21 26.50 20.06
CA THR A 514 -10.67 26.58 21.43
C THR A 514 -10.64 28.03 21.90
N GLU A 515 -10.47 28.25 23.21
CA GLU A 515 -10.32 29.61 23.81
C GLU A 515 -9.05 30.29 23.34
N ASP A 516 -8.00 29.54 23.03
CA ASP A 516 -6.68 30.01 22.62
C ASP A 516 -6.43 29.99 21.11
N SER A 517 -7.43 29.62 20.29
CA SER A 517 -7.29 29.57 18.84
C SER A 517 -6.76 30.84 18.22
N VAL A 518 -5.75 30.73 17.38
CA VAL A 518 -5.13 31.83 16.63
C VAL A 518 -5.00 31.50 15.15
N ALA A 519 -5.08 32.53 14.30
CA ALA A 519 -4.64 32.44 12.93
C ALA A 519 -3.23 33.04 12.77
N TYR A 520 -2.37 32.39 11.98
CA TYR A 520 -1.09 32.98 11.57
C TYR A 520 -1.22 33.44 10.12
N LEU A 521 -1.00 34.76 9.94
CA LEU A 521 -1.14 35.42 8.64
C LEU A 521 0.23 35.60 8.01
N LEU A 522 0.46 34.99 6.86
CA LEU A 522 1.71 35.09 6.11
C LEU A 522 1.65 36.27 5.16
N HIS A 523 2.51 37.25 5.38
CA HIS A 523 2.67 38.42 4.53
C HIS A 523 3.94 38.32 3.69
N GLY A 524 3.87 38.83 2.49
CA GLY A 524 5.01 39.03 1.60
C GLY A 524 5.09 40.47 1.10
N PRO A 525 6.03 40.82 0.21
CA PRO A 525 6.19 42.16 -0.34
C PRO A 525 4.92 42.72 -1.00
N ALA A 526 4.09 41.86 -1.58
CA ALA A 526 2.84 42.26 -2.24
C ALA A 526 1.62 42.28 -1.30
N GLY A 527 1.77 41.97 -0.02
CA GLY A 527 0.70 41.93 0.97
C GLY A 527 0.45 40.54 1.55
N LEU A 528 -0.76 40.29 2.06
CA LEU A 528 -1.16 39.04 2.63
C LEU A 528 -1.20 37.92 1.56
N ARG A 529 -0.51 36.82 1.81
CA ARG A 529 -0.43 35.65 0.89
C ARG A 529 -1.41 34.55 1.27
N LEU A 530 -1.42 34.14 2.54
CA LEU A 530 -2.24 33.05 3.06
C LEU A 530 -2.39 33.16 4.58
N ALA A 531 -3.29 32.34 5.14
CA ALA A 531 -3.52 32.26 6.58
C ALA A 531 -3.60 30.81 7.05
N PHE A 532 -2.84 30.45 8.08
CA PHE A 532 -3.01 29.21 8.82
C PHE A 532 -4.12 29.44 9.85
N VAL A 533 -5.24 28.75 9.73
CA VAL A 533 -6.46 29.04 10.52
C VAL A 533 -6.82 27.93 11.49
N GLY A 534 -5.98 26.91 11.59
CA GLY A 534 -6.24 25.74 12.41
C GLY A 534 -7.60 25.14 12.10
N ASP A 535 -8.32 24.75 13.12
CA ASP A 535 -9.65 24.16 12.99
C ASP A 535 -10.80 25.18 13.00
N THR A 536 -10.50 26.47 12.97
CA THR A 536 -11.57 27.49 12.93
C THR A 536 -12.38 27.41 11.64
N VAL A 537 -11.71 27.31 10.48
CA VAL A 537 -12.36 27.11 9.16
C VAL A 537 -11.62 26.01 8.43
N MET A 538 -12.31 24.90 8.22
CA MET A 538 -11.82 23.75 7.47
C MET A 538 -12.55 23.61 6.12
N PRO A 539 -11.98 22.92 5.15
CA PRO A 539 -12.65 22.69 3.86
C PRO A 539 -13.98 21.93 4.04
N GLY A 540 -15.11 22.63 3.90
CA GLY A 540 -16.46 22.09 4.05
C GLY A 540 -16.94 21.97 5.50
N ALA A 541 -16.23 22.49 6.49
CA ALA A 541 -16.60 22.43 7.90
C ALA A 541 -16.10 23.62 8.71
N LEU A 542 -16.71 23.84 9.87
CA LEU A 542 -16.18 24.67 10.96
C LEU A 542 -15.76 23.76 12.11
N GLY A 543 -14.68 24.07 12.80
CA GLY A 543 -14.22 23.30 13.95
C GLY A 543 -15.29 23.13 15.02
N ARG A 544 -15.30 22.04 15.73
CA ARG A 544 -16.24 21.76 16.83
C ARG A 544 -16.12 22.81 17.92
N SER A 545 -17.22 23.00 18.64
CA SER A 545 -17.27 23.93 19.78
C SER A 545 -18.08 23.38 20.97
N ASP A 546 -18.21 22.06 21.07
CA ASP A 546 -19.02 21.33 22.05
C ASP A 546 -18.16 20.62 23.13
N PHE A 547 -16.94 21.09 23.39
CA PHE A 547 -16.03 20.56 24.40
C PHE A 547 -15.55 21.66 25.38
N ALA A 548 -14.93 21.23 26.49
CA ALA A 548 -14.66 22.10 27.65
C ALA A 548 -13.76 23.33 27.36
N GLN A 549 -12.79 23.17 26.42
CA GLN A 549 -11.85 24.24 26.05
C GLN A 549 -12.36 25.15 24.93
N SER A 550 -13.57 24.92 24.43
CA SER A 550 -14.15 25.74 23.37
C SER A 550 -14.76 27.04 23.85
N ALA A 551 -14.87 28.01 22.93
CA ALA A 551 -15.47 29.33 23.21
C ALA A 551 -16.60 29.65 22.22
N PRO A 552 -17.77 28.94 22.28
CA PRO A 552 -18.81 29.01 21.25
C PRO A 552 -19.35 30.42 20.97
N LEU A 553 -19.49 31.25 22.00
CA LEU A 553 -19.98 32.63 21.86
C LEU A 553 -18.96 33.58 21.22
N GLN A 554 -17.67 33.23 21.26
CA GLN A 554 -16.61 34.01 20.63
C GLN A 554 -16.38 33.60 19.16
N PHE A 555 -16.92 32.44 18.71
CA PHE A 555 -16.68 31.89 17.38
C PHE A 555 -17.17 32.84 16.26
N ALA A 556 -18.42 33.28 16.31
CA ALA A 556 -18.96 34.20 15.29
C ALA A 556 -18.25 35.57 15.24
N PRO A 557 -17.94 36.25 16.37
CA PRO A 557 -17.04 37.41 16.38
C PRO A 557 -15.67 37.15 15.76
N SER A 558 -15.09 36.00 16.02
CA SER A 558 -13.78 35.58 15.48
C SER A 558 -13.83 35.34 13.96
N LEU A 559 -14.88 34.73 13.45
CA LEU A 559 -15.09 34.59 12.00
C LEU A 559 -15.19 35.93 11.29
N ARG A 560 -15.89 36.91 11.88
CA ARG A 560 -15.94 38.30 11.34
C ARG A 560 -14.58 38.99 11.40
N ARG A 561 -13.83 38.81 12.50
CA ARG A 561 -12.47 39.34 12.66
C ARG A 561 -11.54 38.75 11.62
N LEU A 562 -11.58 37.44 11.44
CA LEU A 562 -10.83 36.74 10.41
C LEU A 562 -11.16 37.27 9.02
N ALA A 563 -12.45 37.34 8.67
CA ALA A 563 -12.90 37.83 7.35
C ALA A 563 -12.44 39.26 7.06
N LYS A 564 -12.43 40.13 8.08
CA LYS A 564 -11.91 41.49 7.94
C LYS A 564 -10.39 41.51 7.67
N ALA A 565 -9.65 40.60 8.28
CA ALA A 565 -8.20 40.54 8.16
C ALA A 565 -7.75 39.88 6.84
N VAL A 566 -8.43 38.82 6.39
CA VAL A 566 -7.98 38.04 5.24
C VAL A 566 -8.72 38.34 3.93
N GLY A 567 -9.93 38.94 3.99
CA GLY A 567 -10.78 39.12 2.82
C GLY A 567 -11.42 37.84 2.33
N ALA A 568 -12.05 37.85 1.14
CA ALA A 568 -12.83 36.74 0.63
C ALA A 568 -11.97 35.65 -0.06
N THR A 569 -10.87 36.04 -0.71
CA THR A 569 -10.12 35.19 -1.66
C THR A 569 -8.75 34.73 -1.15
N THR A 570 -8.30 35.19 0.02
CA THR A 570 -7.05 34.70 0.61
C THR A 570 -7.15 33.21 0.92
N LEU A 571 -6.09 32.47 0.61
CA LEU A 571 -6.00 31.03 0.90
C LEU A 571 -5.95 30.80 2.42
N LEU A 572 -6.84 29.95 2.88
CA LEU A 572 -6.93 29.46 4.25
C LEU A 572 -6.38 28.05 4.34
N LEU A 573 -5.45 27.82 5.25
CA LEU A 573 -4.82 26.55 5.49
C LEU A 573 -5.35 25.96 6.81
N PRO A 574 -6.03 24.80 6.76
CA PRO A 574 -6.68 24.21 7.91
C PRO A 574 -5.71 23.40 8.78
N GLY A 575 -6.06 23.17 10.05
CA GLY A 575 -5.41 22.18 10.92
C GLY A 575 -5.74 20.75 10.53
N HIS A 576 -6.95 20.52 9.97
CA HIS A 576 -7.38 19.20 9.47
C HIS A 576 -7.95 19.27 8.05
N ASP A 577 -7.58 18.29 7.24
CA ASP A 577 -8.03 18.12 5.85
C ASP A 577 -8.21 16.64 5.50
N TYR A 578 -9.33 16.06 5.89
CA TYR A 578 -9.63 14.63 5.72
C TYR A 578 -9.85 14.19 4.28
N ASP A 579 -10.17 15.14 3.38
CA ASP A 579 -10.48 14.85 1.97
C ASP A 579 -9.35 15.29 1.02
N ASN A 580 -8.20 15.72 1.56
CA ASN A 580 -7.07 16.25 0.78
C ASN A 580 -7.47 17.40 -0.17
N ARG A 581 -8.25 18.36 0.34
CA ARG A 581 -8.72 19.55 -0.41
C ARG A 581 -7.68 20.67 -0.46
N LEU A 582 -6.56 20.52 0.23
CA LEU A 582 -5.34 21.35 0.29
C LEU A 582 -5.54 22.70 0.98
N ALA A 583 -6.43 23.54 0.49
CA ALA A 583 -6.70 24.88 0.99
C ALA A 583 -8.15 25.28 0.69
N SER A 584 -8.60 26.39 1.27
CA SER A 584 -9.89 26.98 0.96
C SER A 584 -9.82 28.50 0.92
N THR A 585 -10.94 29.17 0.66
CA THR A 585 -11.14 30.62 0.80
C THR A 585 -12.46 30.89 1.51
N LEU A 586 -12.62 32.04 2.12
CA LEU A 586 -13.92 32.38 2.71
C LEU A 586 -15.03 32.44 1.66
N GLU A 587 -14.75 32.88 0.45
CA GLU A 587 -15.69 32.86 -0.66
C GLU A 587 -16.20 31.45 -0.95
N THR A 588 -15.29 30.48 -1.10
CA THR A 588 -15.63 29.08 -1.33
C THR A 588 -16.42 28.50 -0.15
N GLU A 589 -15.96 28.73 1.08
CA GLU A 589 -16.63 28.15 2.25
C GLU A 589 -17.99 28.77 2.54
N CYS A 590 -18.23 30.03 2.23
CA CYS A 590 -19.56 30.65 2.33
C CYS A 590 -20.59 30.02 1.39
N THR A 591 -20.19 29.45 0.26
CA THR A 591 -21.10 28.74 -0.63
C THR A 591 -21.47 27.36 -0.09
N LEU A 592 -20.60 26.75 0.72
CA LEU A 592 -20.76 25.39 1.24
C LEU A 592 -21.33 25.37 2.67
N GLN A 593 -21.15 26.45 3.44
CA GLN A 593 -21.45 26.49 4.87
C GLN A 593 -22.42 27.63 5.21
N PRO A 594 -23.75 27.31 5.32
CA PRO A 594 -24.78 28.32 5.60
C PRO A 594 -24.56 29.11 6.90
N LEU A 595 -23.98 28.47 7.94
CA LEU A 595 -23.68 29.14 9.22
C LEU A 595 -22.60 30.23 9.03
N LEU A 596 -21.51 29.89 8.33
CA LEU A 596 -20.44 30.85 8.01
C LEU A 596 -20.99 32.01 7.19
N ALA A 597 -21.74 31.71 6.12
CA ALA A 597 -22.39 32.72 5.28
C ALA A 597 -23.36 33.61 6.07
N GLY A 598 -24.12 33.04 7.02
CA GLY A 598 -25.02 33.75 7.90
C GLY A 598 -24.30 34.73 8.82
N VAL A 599 -23.19 34.30 9.41
CA VAL A 599 -22.34 35.17 10.31
C VAL A 599 -21.71 36.29 9.51
N LEU A 600 -21.11 36.02 8.35
CA LEU A 600 -20.40 37.04 7.58
C LEU A 600 -21.35 38.04 6.92
N ALA A 601 -22.59 37.60 6.59
CA ALA A 601 -23.65 38.50 6.12
C ALA A 601 -24.38 39.25 7.24
N GLY A 602 -24.00 39.08 8.51
CA GLY A 602 -24.64 39.75 9.66
C GLY A 602 -26.04 39.23 10.00
N ARG A 603 -26.46 38.11 9.43
CA ARG A 603 -27.79 37.47 9.66
C ARG A 603 -27.84 36.63 10.94
N LEU A 604 -26.72 36.21 11.46
CA LEU A 604 -26.60 35.46 12.72
C LEU A 604 -25.72 36.24 13.67
N ASP A 605 -26.22 36.49 14.88
CA ASP A 605 -25.40 36.98 15.99
C ASP A 605 -24.63 35.82 16.67
N ALA A 606 -23.91 36.11 17.75
CA ALA A 606 -23.09 35.12 18.44
C ALA A 606 -23.91 34.02 19.12
N GLU A 607 -25.06 34.36 19.72
CA GLU A 607 -25.91 33.42 20.42
C GLU A 607 -26.66 32.52 19.42
N GLN A 608 -27.21 33.11 18.36
CA GLN A 608 -27.90 32.36 17.28
C GLN A 608 -26.95 31.42 16.58
N PHE A 609 -25.73 31.84 16.28
CA PHE A 609 -24.71 30.98 15.68
C PHE A 609 -24.33 29.82 16.61
N ALA A 610 -24.04 30.13 17.90
CA ALA A 610 -23.67 29.08 18.86
C ALA A 610 -24.79 28.05 19.05
N ALA A 611 -26.04 28.49 19.14
CA ALA A 611 -27.19 27.61 19.26
C ALA A 611 -27.41 26.71 18.00
N ALA A 612 -27.30 27.30 16.81
CA ALA A 612 -27.43 26.55 15.55
C ALA A 612 -26.30 25.55 15.38
N LYS A 613 -25.07 25.92 15.71
CA LYS A 613 -23.89 25.06 15.66
C LYS A 613 -23.98 23.90 16.64
N ALA A 614 -24.36 24.17 17.90
CA ALA A 614 -24.59 23.13 18.91
C ALA A 614 -25.70 22.15 18.48
N GLY A 615 -26.71 22.62 17.72
CA GLY A 615 -27.74 21.76 17.13
C GLY A 615 -27.16 20.75 16.13
N LEU A 616 -26.21 21.16 15.30
CA LEU A 616 -25.50 20.28 14.35
C LEU A 616 -24.58 19.29 15.05
N GLU A 617 -23.91 19.72 16.12
CA GLU A 617 -22.91 18.93 16.86
C GLU A 617 -23.53 17.84 17.73
N LYS A 618 -24.77 17.99 18.20
CA LYS A 618 -25.50 16.98 19.02
C LYS A 618 -25.58 15.59 18.41
N HIS A 619 -25.47 15.48 17.12
CA HIS A 619 -25.56 14.19 16.41
C HIS A 619 -24.20 13.52 16.19
N LEU A 620 -23.11 14.15 16.59
CA LEU A 620 -21.75 13.64 16.34
C LEU A 620 -21.27 12.61 17.37
N GLY A 621 -22.01 12.41 18.45
CA GLY A 621 -21.74 11.40 19.50
C GLY A 621 -20.51 11.74 20.39
N LEU A 622 -20.56 11.24 21.64
CA LEU A 622 -19.42 11.28 22.61
C LEU A 622 -18.52 10.05 22.41
N THR A 623 -17.95 9.87 21.25
CA THR A 623 -16.94 8.81 21.02
C THR A 623 -15.55 9.36 21.25
N ALA A 624 -14.64 8.50 21.73
CA ALA A 624 -13.28 8.88 22.11
C ALA A 624 -12.57 9.73 21.05
N TYR A 625 -11.84 10.72 21.49
CA TYR A 625 -11.13 11.75 20.69
C TYR A 625 -10.31 11.22 19.49
N GLN A 626 -9.92 9.96 19.50
CA GLN A 626 -9.09 9.32 18.47
C GLN A 626 -9.84 8.95 17.17
N THR A 627 -11.16 9.13 17.09
CA THR A 627 -11.99 8.69 15.94
C THR A 627 -12.94 9.77 15.40
N LEU A 628 -12.86 11.01 15.89
CA LEU A 628 -13.78 12.09 15.53
C LEU A 628 -13.14 13.06 14.54
N ALA A 629 -13.85 13.27 13.40
CA ALA A 629 -13.56 14.41 12.54
C ALA A 629 -13.80 15.73 13.32
N CYS A 630 -12.83 16.63 13.32
CA CYS A 630 -12.88 17.90 14.06
C CYS A 630 -13.92 18.91 13.55
N GLY A 631 -14.84 18.54 12.67
CA GLY A 631 -15.91 19.38 12.16
C GLY A 631 -17.16 18.65 11.76
N ALA A 632 -18.34 19.29 11.96
CA ALA A 632 -19.61 18.83 11.42
C ALA A 632 -19.65 19.11 9.92
N ARG A 633 -19.70 18.06 9.09
CA ARG A 633 -19.84 18.18 7.63
C ARG A 633 -21.27 18.57 7.27
N ALA A 634 -21.40 19.56 6.40
CA ALA A 634 -22.62 19.68 5.62
C ALA A 634 -22.62 18.55 4.58
N ASP A 635 -23.51 17.57 4.74
CA ASP A 635 -23.70 16.50 3.75
C ASP A 635 -24.20 17.09 2.42
N VAL A 636 -23.25 17.41 1.55
CA VAL A 636 -23.55 17.65 0.14
C VAL A 636 -23.44 16.31 -0.58
N CYS A 637 -24.50 15.53 -0.55
CA CYS A 637 -24.67 14.41 -1.46
C CYS A 637 -24.71 14.95 -2.91
N SER A 638 -23.57 14.97 -3.60
CA SER A 638 -23.52 15.25 -5.04
C SER A 638 -23.53 13.95 -5.79
N ALA A 639 -24.68 13.61 -6.35
CA ALA A 639 -24.88 12.46 -7.25
C ALA A 639 -24.15 12.61 -8.60
N ASP A 640 -23.64 13.80 -8.95
CA ASP A 640 -22.91 14.07 -10.20
C ASP A 640 -21.65 14.90 -9.91
N LYS A 641 -20.54 14.25 -9.54
CA LYS A 641 -19.24 14.93 -9.59
C LYS A 641 -18.84 15.08 -11.07
N PRO A 642 -18.59 16.32 -11.55
CA PRO A 642 -18.12 16.51 -12.90
C PRO A 642 -16.79 15.77 -13.09
N ARG A 643 -16.66 15.06 -14.22
CA ARG A 643 -15.46 14.30 -14.58
C ARG A 643 -14.22 15.19 -14.48
N VAL A 644 -13.25 14.78 -13.67
CA VAL A 644 -11.98 15.47 -13.46
C VAL A 644 -10.87 14.85 -14.33
N GLU A 645 -11.05 13.60 -14.72
CA GLU A 645 -10.04 12.84 -15.45
C GLU A 645 -10.13 13.05 -16.96
N LEU A 646 -8.95 13.21 -17.58
CA LEU A 646 -8.72 13.25 -19.01
C LEU A 646 -7.96 11.98 -19.42
N THR A 647 -8.48 11.24 -20.39
CA THR A 647 -7.78 10.06 -20.90
C THR A 647 -6.57 10.45 -21.78
N PRO A 648 -5.54 9.59 -21.89
CA PRO A 648 -4.45 9.81 -22.81
C PRO A 648 -4.87 10.05 -24.27
N ALA A 649 -5.98 9.44 -24.70
CA ALA A 649 -6.53 9.60 -26.06
C ALA A 649 -7.16 10.99 -26.30
N GLU A 650 -7.67 11.66 -25.27
CA GLU A 650 -8.28 12.98 -25.34
C GLU A 650 -7.24 14.12 -25.30
N LEU A 651 -6.04 13.85 -24.78
CA LEU A 651 -5.00 14.86 -24.57
C LEU A 651 -4.59 15.60 -25.86
N PRO A 652 -4.35 14.94 -27.03
CA PRO A 652 -3.96 15.64 -28.24
C PRO A 652 -5.00 16.67 -28.71
N ALA A 653 -6.30 16.35 -28.56
CA ALA A 653 -7.37 17.26 -28.94
C ALA A 653 -7.43 18.49 -28.02
N LEU A 654 -7.22 18.28 -26.70
CA LEU A 654 -7.18 19.37 -25.73
C LEU A 654 -5.95 20.27 -25.96
N LEU A 655 -4.79 19.70 -26.25
CA LEU A 655 -3.57 20.44 -26.58
C LEU A 655 -3.75 21.31 -27.83
N ALA A 656 -4.38 20.76 -28.88
CA ALA A 656 -4.66 21.50 -30.10
C ALA A 656 -5.64 22.67 -29.88
N ALA A 657 -6.62 22.48 -28.99
CA ALA A 657 -7.59 23.51 -28.66
C ALA A 657 -7.03 24.60 -27.72
N HIS A 658 -6.06 24.25 -26.89
CA HIS A 658 -5.50 25.12 -25.84
C HIS A 658 -3.96 25.08 -25.83
N PRO A 659 -3.29 25.77 -26.74
CA PRO A 659 -1.82 25.81 -26.80
C PRO A 659 -1.20 26.51 -25.58
N ASP A 660 -1.98 27.27 -24.83
CA ASP A 660 -1.62 27.94 -23.57
C ASP A 660 -1.77 27.05 -22.32
N MET A 661 -2.19 25.77 -22.47
CA MET A 661 -2.35 24.82 -21.41
C MET A 661 -1.06 24.66 -20.59
N ARG A 662 -1.21 24.55 -19.28
CA ARG A 662 -0.10 24.25 -18.36
C ARG A 662 -0.12 22.78 -17.97
N LEU A 663 1.02 22.12 -18.16
CA LEU A 663 1.24 20.76 -17.72
C LEU A 663 1.98 20.76 -16.38
N VAL A 664 1.49 20.04 -15.38
CA VAL A 664 2.04 20.05 -14.03
C VAL A 664 2.36 18.64 -13.56
N ASP A 665 3.62 18.40 -13.20
CA ASP A 665 4.09 17.17 -12.55
C ASP A 665 3.97 17.33 -11.04
N VAL A 666 2.99 16.64 -10.44
CA VAL A 666 2.76 16.68 -8.98
C VAL A 666 3.47 15.54 -8.23
N ARG A 667 4.39 14.82 -8.88
CA ARG A 667 5.22 13.83 -8.22
C ARG A 667 6.20 14.51 -7.27
N GLU A 668 6.61 13.79 -6.23
CA GLU A 668 7.61 14.31 -5.30
C GLU A 668 9.00 14.40 -5.95
N PRO A 669 9.92 15.25 -5.46
CA PRO A 669 11.23 15.46 -6.09
C PRO A 669 12.06 14.20 -6.30
N TYR A 670 11.97 13.23 -5.38
CA TYR A 670 12.66 11.95 -5.49
C TYR A 670 12.13 11.11 -6.67
N GLU A 671 10.83 11.14 -6.93
CA GLU A 671 10.21 10.45 -8.06
C GLU A 671 10.59 11.09 -9.41
N GLN A 672 10.64 12.42 -9.44
CA GLN A 672 11.00 13.17 -10.66
C GLN A 672 12.44 12.94 -11.09
N ARG A 673 13.35 12.59 -10.15
CA ARG A 673 14.75 12.24 -10.43
C ARG A 673 14.88 10.83 -11.02
N LEU A 674 14.04 9.89 -10.58
CA LEU A 674 14.13 8.48 -10.96
C LEU A 674 13.46 8.18 -12.30
N GLY A 675 12.41 8.91 -12.64
CA GLY A 675 11.64 8.66 -13.86
C GLY A 675 11.39 9.93 -14.65
N ALA A 676 11.96 10.06 -15.85
CA ALA A 676 11.63 11.13 -16.75
C ALA A 676 10.13 11.07 -17.13
N ALA A 677 9.50 12.25 -17.23
CA ALA A 677 8.17 12.32 -17.82
C ALA A 677 8.23 11.99 -19.31
N PRO A 678 7.21 11.31 -19.86
CA PRO A 678 7.07 11.19 -21.32
C PRO A 678 7.01 12.57 -21.98
N ASP A 679 7.34 12.61 -23.26
CA ASP A 679 7.09 13.80 -24.05
C ASP A 679 5.58 13.95 -24.30
N PHE A 680 4.99 14.94 -23.68
CA PHE A 680 3.58 15.32 -23.88
C PHE A 680 3.41 16.41 -24.95
N GLY A 681 4.49 16.84 -25.60
CA GLY A 681 4.51 18.02 -26.48
C GLY A 681 4.54 19.35 -25.70
N LEU A 682 4.60 19.33 -24.38
CA LEU A 682 4.71 20.49 -23.48
C LEU A 682 5.71 20.20 -22.36
N ALA A 683 6.52 21.19 -22.00
CA ALA A 683 7.40 21.10 -20.86
C ALA A 683 6.59 21.12 -19.53
N PRO A 684 6.71 20.14 -18.65
CA PRO A 684 5.98 20.13 -17.41
C PRO A 684 6.58 21.12 -16.40
N GLN A 685 5.70 21.83 -15.71
CA GLN A 685 6.03 22.55 -14.49
C GLN A 685 6.13 21.53 -13.36
N ARG A 686 7.26 21.49 -12.63
CA ARG A 686 7.48 20.54 -11.53
C ARG A 686 7.04 21.19 -10.22
N VAL A 687 5.86 20.78 -9.74
CA VAL A 687 5.28 21.28 -8.48
C VAL A 687 4.78 20.07 -7.70
N PRO A 688 5.57 19.56 -6.72
CA PRO A 688 5.16 18.40 -5.93
C PRO A 688 3.87 18.67 -5.17
N LEU A 689 3.07 17.62 -4.92
CA LEU A 689 1.81 17.78 -4.20
C LEU A 689 2.02 18.38 -2.80
N SER A 690 3.13 18.04 -2.13
CA SER A 690 3.51 18.60 -0.83
C SER A 690 3.75 20.11 -0.86
N GLY A 691 4.19 20.66 -1.98
CA GLY A 691 4.44 22.10 -2.18
C GLY A 691 3.39 22.82 -3.04
N LEU A 692 2.30 22.16 -3.38
CA LEU A 692 1.33 22.65 -4.37
C LEU A 692 0.64 23.95 -3.94
N ILE A 693 0.49 24.17 -2.63
CA ILE A 693 -0.16 25.38 -2.08
C ILE A 693 0.55 26.66 -2.49
N ASP A 694 1.87 26.64 -2.59
CA ASP A 694 2.64 27.83 -3.02
C ASP A 694 2.34 28.27 -4.46
N ALA A 695 1.97 27.32 -5.34
CA ALA A 695 1.64 27.61 -6.71
C ALA A 695 0.16 28.01 -6.94
N LEU A 696 -0.70 27.80 -5.94
CA LEU A 696 -2.14 28.11 -6.07
C LEU A 696 -2.40 29.58 -6.41
N PRO A 697 -1.77 30.59 -5.77
CA PRO A 697 -2.04 31.99 -6.11
C PRO A 697 -1.77 32.32 -7.58
N ASP A 698 -0.66 31.81 -8.13
CA ASP A 698 -0.29 32.04 -9.52
C ASP A 698 -1.28 31.37 -10.49
N TRP A 699 -1.71 30.16 -10.17
CA TRP A 699 -2.68 29.46 -11.02
C TRP A 699 -4.08 30.03 -10.92
N LEU A 700 -4.48 30.53 -9.76
CA LEU A 700 -5.76 31.23 -9.58
C LEU A 700 -5.82 32.55 -10.31
N ALA A 701 -4.68 33.23 -10.51
CA ALA A 701 -4.56 34.47 -11.26
C ALA A 701 -4.54 34.30 -12.79
N LEU A 702 -4.37 33.06 -13.31
CA LEU A 702 -4.42 32.79 -14.75
C LEU A 702 -5.82 33.10 -15.35
N PRO A 703 -5.95 33.40 -16.65
CA PRO A 703 -7.25 33.50 -17.31
C PRO A 703 -8.11 32.28 -17.05
N SER A 704 -9.41 32.45 -16.80
CA SER A 704 -10.31 31.36 -16.36
C SER A 704 -10.42 30.19 -17.35
N ASN A 705 -10.14 30.43 -18.62
CA ASN A 705 -10.17 29.46 -19.70
C ASN A 705 -8.82 28.75 -19.94
N THR A 706 -7.73 29.12 -19.24
CA THR A 706 -6.43 28.42 -19.35
C THR A 706 -6.52 27.07 -18.66
N PRO A 707 -6.40 25.92 -19.37
CA PRO A 707 -6.44 24.61 -18.75
C PRO A 707 -5.17 24.30 -17.97
N LEU A 708 -5.35 23.61 -16.84
CA LEU A 708 -4.28 23.03 -16.05
C LEU A 708 -4.43 21.49 -16.13
N LEU A 709 -3.42 20.79 -16.60
CA LEU A 709 -3.37 19.34 -16.62
C LEU A 709 -2.33 18.85 -15.62
N PHE A 710 -2.79 18.13 -14.62
CA PHE A 710 -1.97 17.52 -13.60
C PHE A 710 -1.71 16.06 -13.93
N TYR A 711 -0.50 15.57 -13.68
CA TYR A 711 -0.21 14.16 -13.71
C TYR A 711 0.66 13.72 -12.53
N CYS A 712 0.50 12.48 -12.14
CA CYS A 712 1.36 11.77 -11.20
C CYS A 712 1.60 10.34 -11.70
N ARG A 713 2.07 9.43 -10.86
CA ARG A 713 2.32 8.05 -11.27
C ARG A 713 1.02 7.29 -11.62
N SER A 714 -0.03 7.38 -10.77
CA SER A 714 -1.24 6.55 -10.85
C SER A 714 -2.54 7.31 -11.08
N GLY A 715 -2.51 8.64 -11.13
CA GLY A 715 -3.69 9.48 -11.25
C GLY A 715 -4.24 10.02 -9.93
N ASN A 716 -4.02 9.37 -8.79
CA ASN A 716 -4.65 9.74 -7.51
C ASN A 716 -4.26 11.14 -7.02
N ARG A 717 -2.96 11.46 -6.95
CA ARG A 717 -2.46 12.78 -6.51
C ARG A 717 -2.83 13.89 -7.48
N SER A 718 -2.80 13.60 -8.77
CA SER A 718 -3.19 14.57 -9.80
C SER A 718 -4.70 14.85 -9.78
N SER A 719 -5.54 13.85 -9.48
CA SER A 719 -6.98 14.07 -9.27
C SER A 719 -7.23 14.96 -8.05
N GLN A 720 -6.53 14.74 -6.93
CA GLN A 720 -6.61 15.61 -5.75
C GLN A 720 -6.26 17.07 -6.09
N ALA A 721 -5.16 17.30 -6.83
CA ALA A 721 -4.75 18.63 -7.27
C ALA A 721 -5.80 19.30 -8.15
N ALA A 722 -6.33 18.58 -9.14
CA ALA A 722 -7.35 19.09 -10.06
C ALA A 722 -8.67 19.39 -9.34
N GLU A 723 -9.13 18.51 -8.44
CA GLU A 723 -10.34 18.71 -7.63
C GLU A 723 -10.22 19.93 -6.70
N ALA A 724 -9.05 20.09 -6.05
CA ALA A 724 -8.80 21.24 -5.20
C ALA A 724 -8.90 22.56 -5.95
N LEU A 725 -8.29 22.64 -7.15
CA LEU A 725 -8.37 23.85 -7.97
C LEU A 725 -9.77 24.11 -8.51
N ARG A 726 -10.52 23.08 -8.93
CA ARG A 726 -11.92 23.25 -9.33
C ARG A 726 -12.76 23.80 -8.21
N ARG A 727 -12.55 23.34 -6.98
CA ARG A 727 -13.24 23.86 -5.78
C ARG A 727 -12.92 25.34 -5.53
N LEU A 728 -11.69 25.76 -5.84
CA LEU A 728 -11.24 27.15 -5.78
C LEU A 728 -11.63 28.00 -7.02
N GLY A 729 -12.53 27.49 -7.88
CA GLY A 729 -13.08 28.21 -9.02
C GLY A 729 -12.40 27.97 -10.37
N ARG A 730 -11.35 27.11 -10.43
CA ARG A 730 -10.62 26.76 -11.67
C ARG A 730 -11.25 25.55 -12.37
N SER A 731 -12.38 25.72 -13.02
CA SER A 731 -13.12 24.65 -13.69
C SER A 731 -12.33 23.87 -14.74
N GLN A 732 -11.36 24.51 -15.41
CA GLN A 732 -10.48 23.90 -16.43
C GLN A 732 -9.24 23.25 -15.82
N SER A 733 -9.40 22.55 -14.69
CA SER A 733 -8.34 21.76 -14.06
C SER A 733 -8.61 20.28 -14.26
N TRP A 734 -7.64 19.53 -14.80
CA TRP A 734 -7.77 18.15 -15.24
C TRP A 734 -6.68 17.26 -14.64
N SER A 735 -6.98 15.99 -14.44
CA SER A 735 -6.02 14.94 -14.07
C SER A 735 -5.84 13.98 -15.23
N LEU A 736 -4.62 13.58 -15.54
CA LEU A 736 -4.34 12.50 -16.50
C LEU A 736 -4.82 11.16 -15.88
N ALA A 737 -5.80 10.53 -16.52
CA ALA A 737 -6.40 9.27 -16.09
C ALA A 737 -5.35 8.16 -16.02
N GLY A 738 -5.21 7.53 -14.83
CA GLY A 738 -4.21 6.50 -14.58
C GLY A 738 -2.76 7.00 -14.56
N GLY A 739 -2.55 8.31 -14.69
CA GLY A 739 -1.23 8.94 -14.64
C GLY A 739 -0.23 8.36 -15.65
N LEU A 740 1.05 8.33 -15.26
CA LEU A 740 2.11 7.75 -16.10
C LEU A 740 1.98 6.22 -16.25
N ALA A 741 1.36 5.53 -15.30
CA ALA A 741 1.20 4.07 -15.31
C ALA A 741 0.36 3.57 -16.50
N LEU A 742 -0.61 4.36 -16.98
CA LEU A 742 -1.46 4.01 -18.12
C LEU A 742 -1.11 4.81 -19.38
N TRP A 743 -0.01 5.56 -19.38
CA TRP A 743 0.43 6.29 -20.56
C TRP A 743 0.86 5.35 -21.70
N PRO A 744 0.34 5.47 -22.92
CA PRO A 744 0.58 4.51 -24.01
C PRO A 744 2.05 4.31 -24.41
N GLY A 745 2.91 5.31 -24.18
CA GLY A 745 4.35 5.25 -24.44
C GLY A 745 5.17 4.57 -23.34
N ALA A 746 4.60 4.28 -22.19
CA ALA A 746 5.30 3.63 -21.08
C ALA A 746 5.50 2.11 -21.29
N ARG A 747 4.97 1.54 -22.36
CA ARG A 747 4.99 0.09 -22.66
C ARG A 747 6.00 -0.34 -23.75
N GLN A 748 6.92 0.56 -24.17
CA GLN A 748 7.97 0.17 -25.12
C GLN A 748 9.28 -0.21 -24.43
#